data_47c7548e8d73524d303fb8e88b90e3f8
#
_entry.id   47c7548e8d73524d303fb8e88b90e3f8
#
_cell.length_a   1.000
_cell.length_b   1.000
_cell.length_c   1.000
_cell.angle_alpha   90.00
_cell.angle_beta   90.00
_cell.angle_gamma   90.00
#
_symmetry.space_group_name_H-M   'P 1'
#
loop_
_entity.id
_entity.type
_entity.pdbx_description
1 polymer ?
#
loop_
_entity_poly.entity_id
_entity_poly.type
_entity_poly.pdbx_seq_one_letter_code
_entity_poly.pdbx_strand_id
1 'polypeptide(L)'
;MDFMPSSGMKLPAIATALLLVVVSAAPATASPGNHRLDIDVLSSRADQVTGGDALIRVSMGAHTKMDKVKLTSNGVDVTASLTADPAARTLTGVVGGLREGWNILIAFGPSAFPAVKFVRDHGAGPIFSGPRQYPFLCRTESADLGQPVVDNQEGQGYRVLDATGAVTGWSRDCAAAAPVNDRLYRASNGQFKAMPADGTRPADMTTTTTLDGRTLDYVIKRERGVNNRFIYSIAMLDDETAWNKRVIYRFDGGVAIGRDQGRLPGGALYHEGLSLGYAILYSTGNRTNTHYNLTLGGETALMLKERFIEEHGVPMYTVGVGGSGGGLQQYVYGQNYGARIIDAAIPQYSYSDMVTQGIHVADCELLEYYMDVTDRANPKWQNWDNRTALIGMNGSATVPNPYLGNRPGSDECVRGWRGLTPLTLNPLWTQLDPLWARMDPPGVAATVHWTHAEDLKTIYGVGPDGYARNSWDNVGVQYGLKSLTSGLLTPAEFLDLNEKVGTWKPASQMVQEGCPFTPAACADPAQFDPWSARNMQPGRTTGDRIAIKGAYESGHVFTGKIDIPIIDWRHYLEDQLDMHNSHQSFASRQRMLNYDGNASNQVIWFTDARPAVAFDQTPQALTVIDEWMRTGTKPAAAVDKCFTTTGAEIASGPNVWDGILNDRPAGTCTSTFPIYGTSRMVAGGPIEGSIYACHLQSVSSAIAKGLYGSWTPTAEQQLKLEQIFPTGVCDYTKGDAGKPGAR
;
A
#
# COMPACT_ATOMS: atom_id res chain seq x y z
N MET A 1 24.51 21.31 59.29
CA MET A 1 25.98 21.39 59.14
C MET A 1 26.21 21.33 57.65
N ASP A 2 26.18 22.46 56.89
CA ASP A 2 27.38 23.29 56.66
C ASP A 2 28.37 22.51 55.78
N PHE A 3 28.80 22.87 54.59
CA PHE A 3 29.02 24.12 53.90
C PHE A 3 29.17 23.89 52.38
N MET A 4 28.69 24.84 51.58
CA MET A 4 29.11 25.16 50.18
C MET A 4 30.62 25.62 50.16
N PRO A 5 31.30 25.87 48.99
CA PRO A 5 30.74 26.42 47.72
C PRO A 5 31.43 25.93 46.40
N SER A 6 30.65 26.05 45.34
CA SER A 6 30.83 26.75 44.04
C SER A 6 32.20 26.74 43.32
N SER A 7 32.14 26.37 42.02
CA SER A 7 32.75 27.20 40.99
C SER A 7 32.04 26.98 39.66
N GLY A 8 31.48 28.07 39.13
CA GLY A 8 30.77 28.11 37.86
C GLY A 8 31.74 28.21 36.68
N MET A 9 31.36 27.60 35.61
CA MET A 9 31.92 27.87 34.28
C MET A 9 30.76 28.12 33.33
N LYS A 10 30.59 29.38 32.92
CA LYS A 10 29.63 29.79 31.90
C LYS A 10 30.17 29.42 30.53
N LEU A 11 29.43 28.61 29.79
CA LEU A 11 29.58 28.47 28.35
C LEU A 11 28.49 29.32 27.65
N PRO A 12 28.82 30.02 26.56
CA PRO A 12 27.84 30.85 25.87
C PRO A 12 26.88 30.01 25.04
N ALA A 13 25.60 30.29 25.16
CA ALA A 13 24.55 29.76 24.29
C ALA A 13 24.69 30.36 22.88
N ILE A 14 25.07 29.54 21.92
CA ILE A 14 24.91 29.85 20.48
C ILE A 14 23.51 29.45 20.09
N ALA A 15 22.64 30.42 19.92
CA ALA A 15 21.32 30.23 19.34
C ALA A 15 21.47 30.03 17.83
N THR A 16 21.38 28.81 17.37
CA THR A 16 21.28 28.48 15.93
C THR A 16 19.80 28.58 15.54
N ALA A 17 19.42 29.69 14.93
CA ALA A 17 18.12 29.83 14.29
C ALA A 17 18.08 28.94 13.04
N LEU A 18 17.36 27.81 13.09
CA LEU A 18 17.02 27.01 11.93
C LEU A 18 15.87 27.70 11.17
N LEU A 19 16.21 28.38 10.08
CA LEU A 19 15.22 28.85 9.11
C LEU A 19 14.74 27.63 8.30
N LEU A 20 13.52 27.14 8.57
CA LEU A 20 12.83 26.21 7.70
C LEU A 20 12.37 26.99 6.46
N VAL A 21 13.11 26.86 5.37
CA VAL A 21 12.64 27.27 4.04
C VAL A 21 11.92 26.06 3.42
N VAL A 22 10.60 26.11 3.40
CA VAL A 22 9.78 25.19 2.60
C VAL A 22 9.96 25.62 1.15
N VAL A 23 10.80 24.90 0.42
CA VAL A 23 10.90 25.04 -1.05
C VAL A 23 10.00 24.02 -1.68
N SER A 24 8.87 24.45 -2.22
CA SER A 24 8.07 23.71 -3.19
C SER A 24 8.89 23.60 -4.48
N ALA A 25 9.38 22.42 -4.81
CA ALA A 25 10.15 22.18 -6.04
C ALA A 25 9.21 21.87 -7.19
N ALA A 26 8.94 22.88 -8.02
CA ALA A 26 8.68 22.66 -9.44
C ALA A 26 10.03 22.47 -10.13
N PRO A 27 10.17 21.60 -11.17
CA PRO A 27 11.42 21.49 -11.92
C PRO A 27 11.58 22.68 -12.86
N ALA A 28 12.05 23.78 -12.32
CA ALA A 28 12.55 24.87 -13.15
C ALA A 28 14.01 24.59 -13.43
N THR A 29 14.34 24.24 -14.68
CA THR A 29 15.69 24.33 -15.21
C THR A 29 16.09 25.81 -15.30
N ALA A 30 16.43 26.40 -14.18
CA ALA A 30 17.10 27.69 -14.18
C ALA A 30 18.50 27.42 -14.74
N SER A 31 18.77 27.91 -15.95
CA SER A 31 20.13 27.92 -16.47
C SER A 31 21.06 28.57 -15.46
N PRO A 32 22.17 27.92 -15.06
CA PRO A 32 23.14 28.54 -14.17
C PRO A 32 23.58 29.89 -14.67
N GLY A 33 23.80 30.86 -13.79
CA GLY A 33 24.38 32.16 -14.19
C GLY A 33 25.65 31.94 -14.98
N ASN A 34 26.04 32.89 -15.85
CA ASN A 34 27.05 32.78 -16.90
C ASN A 34 28.39 32.08 -16.54
N HIS A 35 28.73 32.01 -15.24
CA HIS A 35 29.95 31.39 -14.72
C HIS A 35 29.66 30.35 -13.60
N ARG A 36 28.43 29.88 -13.43
CA ARG A 36 28.05 28.97 -12.38
C ARG A 36 27.99 27.52 -12.89
N LEU A 37 28.49 26.61 -12.05
CA LEU A 37 28.23 25.16 -12.14
C LEU A 37 27.13 24.80 -11.16
N ASP A 38 26.38 23.74 -11.45
CA ASP A 38 25.43 23.12 -10.56
C ASP A 38 25.51 21.59 -10.67
N ILE A 39 25.21 20.86 -9.57
CA ILE A 39 25.23 19.40 -9.51
C ILE A 39 23.87 18.92 -9.07
N ASP A 40 23.21 18.14 -9.92
CA ASP A 40 21.96 17.45 -9.61
C ASP A 40 22.19 15.94 -9.48
N VAL A 41 21.53 15.31 -8.51
CA VAL A 41 21.33 13.87 -8.47
C VAL A 41 20.00 13.57 -9.15
N LEU A 42 20.01 12.77 -10.21
CA LEU A 42 18.84 12.51 -11.05
C LEU A 42 18.14 11.20 -10.69
N SER A 43 18.86 10.21 -10.19
CA SER A 43 18.32 8.89 -9.87
C SER A 43 17.55 8.87 -8.56
N SER A 44 17.93 9.72 -7.58
CA SER A 44 17.34 9.77 -6.25
C SER A 44 17.43 11.17 -5.64
N ARG A 45 16.98 11.32 -4.39
CA ARG A 45 17.38 12.50 -3.60
C ARG A 45 18.83 12.34 -3.13
N ALA A 46 19.53 13.45 -3.09
CA ALA A 46 20.94 13.44 -2.67
C ALA A 46 21.19 12.85 -1.26
N ASP A 47 20.19 12.91 -0.39
CA ASP A 47 20.26 12.34 0.98
C ASP A 47 19.70 10.91 1.08
N GLN A 48 19.33 10.26 -0.04
CA GLN A 48 18.65 8.96 -0.09
C GLN A 48 19.17 8.06 -1.23
N VAL A 49 20.42 8.22 -1.61
CA VAL A 49 21.09 7.38 -2.61
C VAL A 49 21.36 6.01 -2.04
N THR A 50 21.33 4.98 -2.90
CA THR A 50 21.61 3.58 -2.54
C THR A 50 22.51 2.90 -3.58
N GLY A 51 23.08 1.74 -3.27
CA GLY A 51 23.86 0.95 -4.22
C GLY A 51 25.31 1.38 -4.40
N GLY A 52 25.71 2.52 -3.85
CA GLY A 52 27.09 3.02 -3.97
C GLY A 52 27.37 3.79 -5.27
N ASP A 53 26.31 4.18 -6.00
CA ASP A 53 26.37 4.98 -7.23
C ASP A 53 25.16 5.94 -7.35
N ALA A 54 25.22 6.87 -8.30
CA ALA A 54 24.13 7.78 -8.57
C ALA A 54 24.26 8.38 -9.99
N LEU A 55 23.14 8.59 -10.67
CA LEU A 55 23.11 9.35 -11.92
C LEU A 55 23.24 10.84 -11.60
N ILE A 56 24.36 11.43 -12.00
CA ILE A 56 24.73 12.82 -11.74
C ILE A 56 24.66 13.64 -13.02
N ARG A 57 24.13 14.85 -12.89
CA ARG A 57 24.19 15.87 -13.93
C ARG A 57 24.95 17.09 -13.41
N VAL A 58 25.96 17.54 -14.16
CA VAL A 58 26.64 18.83 -13.96
C VAL A 58 26.17 19.80 -15.04
N SER A 59 25.44 20.84 -14.64
CA SER A 59 24.94 21.89 -15.48
C SER A 59 25.91 23.11 -15.46
N MET A 60 26.07 23.81 -16.58
CA MET A 60 27.03 24.89 -16.65
C MET A 60 26.55 26.12 -17.45
N GLY A 61 26.94 27.28 -16.97
CA GLY A 61 26.63 28.57 -17.62
C GLY A 61 27.28 28.77 -18.98
N ALA A 62 26.74 29.72 -19.77
CA ALA A 62 27.10 29.95 -21.17
C ALA A 62 28.61 30.19 -21.43
N HIS A 63 29.33 30.78 -20.50
CA HIS A 63 30.75 31.11 -20.64
C HIS A 63 31.71 30.05 -20.08
N THR A 64 31.20 28.96 -19.52
CA THR A 64 32.04 27.86 -19.03
C THR A 64 32.50 26.97 -20.21
N LYS A 65 33.79 26.66 -20.28
CA LYS A 65 34.35 25.72 -21.27
C LYS A 65 34.07 24.29 -20.78
N MET A 66 33.15 23.57 -21.44
CA MET A 66 32.67 22.27 -21.08
C MET A 66 33.79 21.22 -20.98
N ASP A 67 34.71 21.22 -21.94
CA ASP A 67 35.86 20.33 -22.07
C ASP A 67 36.92 20.51 -20.93
N LYS A 68 36.75 21.51 -20.09
CA LYS A 68 37.60 21.82 -18.95
C LYS A 68 36.91 21.66 -17.62
N VAL A 69 35.63 21.29 -17.62
CA VAL A 69 34.91 20.98 -16.37
C VAL A 69 35.31 19.60 -15.89
N LYS A 70 35.60 19.50 -14.60
CA LYS A 70 35.89 18.25 -13.90
C LYS A 70 34.92 18.04 -12.76
N LEU A 71 34.61 16.77 -12.48
CA LEU A 71 33.87 16.33 -11.31
C LEU A 71 34.74 15.42 -10.47
N THR A 72 34.78 15.68 -9.17
CA THR A 72 35.42 14.75 -8.20
C THR A 72 34.39 14.21 -7.22
N SER A 73 34.56 12.94 -6.84
CA SER A 73 33.85 12.28 -5.74
C SER A 73 34.85 11.96 -4.63
N ASN A 74 34.67 12.52 -3.44
CA ASN A 74 35.58 12.35 -2.30
C ASN A 74 37.07 12.64 -2.67
N GLY A 75 37.30 13.60 -3.58
CA GLY A 75 38.63 13.97 -4.06
C GLY A 75 39.16 13.14 -5.22
N VAL A 76 38.48 12.08 -5.66
CA VAL A 76 38.83 11.27 -6.84
C VAL A 76 38.18 11.84 -8.08
N ASP A 77 38.94 12.04 -9.17
CA ASP A 77 38.41 12.52 -10.45
C ASP A 77 37.54 11.44 -11.11
N VAL A 78 36.25 11.71 -11.26
CA VAL A 78 35.23 10.82 -11.86
C VAL A 78 34.68 11.40 -13.18
N THR A 79 35.33 12.39 -13.75
CA THR A 79 34.86 13.09 -14.97
C THR A 79 34.70 12.13 -16.15
N ALA A 80 35.50 11.08 -16.24
CA ALA A 80 35.46 10.09 -17.32
C ALA A 80 34.15 9.28 -17.38
N SER A 81 33.38 9.21 -16.27
CA SER A 81 32.07 8.56 -16.25
C SER A 81 30.94 9.42 -16.87
N LEU A 82 31.23 10.69 -17.19
CA LEU A 82 30.23 11.63 -17.67
C LEU A 82 30.26 11.78 -19.19
N THR A 83 29.11 11.84 -19.81
CA THR A 83 28.91 12.13 -21.22
C THR A 83 28.44 13.59 -21.40
N ALA A 84 29.03 14.30 -22.39
CA ALA A 84 28.69 15.67 -22.64
C ALA A 84 27.47 15.82 -23.57
N ASP A 85 26.56 16.70 -23.19
CA ASP A 85 25.51 17.24 -24.07
C ASP A 85 25.80 18.73 -24.32
N PRO A 86 26.36 19.08 -25.46
CA PRO A 86 26.66 20.48 -25.78
C PRO A 86 25.43 21.36 -25.95
N ALA A 87 24.30 20.79 -26.41
CA ALA A 87 23.06 21.56 -26.62
C ALA A 87 22.42 21.94 -25.28
N ALA A 88 22.34 21.00 -24.34
CA ALA A 88 21.84 21.23 -22.99
C ALA A 88 22.89 21.89 -22.07
N ARG A 89 24.16 21.93 -22.49
CA ARG A 89 25.31 22.39 -21.70
C ARG A 89 25.44 21.63 -20.37
N THR A 90 25.36 20.29 -20.44
CA THR A 90 25.45 19.41 -19.31
C THR A 90 26.49 18.30 -19.52
N LEU A 91 27.02 17.78 -18.41
CA LEU A 91 27.75 16.51 -18.34
C LEU A 91 26.90 15.56 -17.48
N THR A 92 26.53 14.39 -17.99
CA THR A 92 25.63 13.45 -17.28
C THR A 92 26.22 12.05 -17.32
N GLY A 93 26.19 11.34 -16.19
CA GLY A 93 26.62 9.94 -16.10
C GLY A 93 26.51 9.37 -14.70
N VAL A 94 26.66 8.07 -14.62
CA VAL A 94 26.62 7.37 -13.33
C VAL A 94 27.99 7.50 -12.65
N VAL A 95 27.97 8.03 -11.44
CA VAL A 95 29.14 8.18 -10.58
C VAL A 95 29.09 7.07 -9.53
N GLY A 96 29.92 6.06 -9.71
CA GLY A 96 30.08 4.95 -8.76
C GLY A 96 31.15 5.19 -7.70
N GLY A 97 31.30 4.22 -6.79
CA GLY A 97 32.29 4.24 -5.71
C GLY A 97 31.97 5.21 -4.58
N LEU A 98 30.68 5.53 -4.42
CA LEU A 98 30.20 6.21 -3.21
C LEU A 98 30.37 5.29 -1.99
N ARG A 99 30.76 5.88 -0.88
CA ARG A 99 30.90 5.17 0.40
C ARG A 99 29.59 5.26 1.14
N GLU A 100 29.24 4.22 1.87
CA GLU A 100 28.11 4.29 2.79
C GLU A 100 28.28 5.49 3.75
N GLY A 101 27.21 6.27 3.91
CA GLY A 101 27.22 7.56 4.60
C GLY A 101 27.43 8.75 3.66
N TRP A 102 27.97 9.84 4.18
CA TRP A 102 28.12 11.09 3.44
C TRP A 102 29.29 11.10 2.48
N ASN A 103 29.03 11.53 1.26
CA ASN A 103 30.00 11.75 0.18
C ASN A 103 29.94 13.22 -0.27
N ILE A 104 31.05 13.72 -0.80
CA ILE A 104 31.15 15.08 -1.34
C ILE A 104 31.49 15.03 -2.83
N LEU A 105 30.63 15.61 -3.65
CA LEU A 105 30.85 15.83 -5.07
C LEU A 105 31.26 17.30 -5.28
N ILE A 106 32.31 17.54 -6.06
CA ILE A 106 32.77 18.89 -6.39
C ILE A 106 32.97 18.98 -7.90
N ALA A 107 32.19 19.86 -8.55
CA ALA A 107 32.41 20.23 -9.95
C ALA A 107 33.17 21.55 -10.01
N PHE A 108 34.23 21.63 -10.84
CA PHE A 108 35.05 22.81 -11.00
C PHE A 108 35.59 22.93 -12.42
N GLY A 109 35.94 24.13 -12.83
CA GLY A 109 36.51 24.41 -14.14
C GLY A 109 37.09 25.84 -14.23
N PRO A 110 37.88 26.15 -15.24
CA PRO A 110 38.43 27.48 -15.43
C PRO A 110 37.32 28.52 -15.58
N SER A 111 37.45 29.64 -14.90
CA SER A 111 36.50 30.76 -14.93
C SER A 111 35.08 30.43 -14.48
N ALA A 112 34.89 29.31 -13.74
CA ALA A 112 33.62 28.92 -13.14
C ALA A 112 33.72 28.85 -11.62
N PHE A 113 32.66 29.25 -10.91
CA PHE A 113 32.55 29.02 -9.49
C PHE A 113 32.31 27.52 -9.25
N PRO A 114 33.09 26.87 -8.36
CA PRO A 114 32.87 25.47 -8.04
C PRO A 114 31.45 25.22 -7.51
N ALA A 115 30.86 24.07 -7.88
CA ALA A 115 29.65 23.55 -7.24
C ALA A 115 30.00 22.42 -6.30
N VAL A 116 29.35 22.37 -5.15
CA VAL A 116 29.53 21.33 -4.15
C VAL A 116 28.18 20.69 -3.86
N LYS A 117 28.12 19.36 -3.87
CA LYS A 117 26.91 18.57 -3.54
C LYS A 117 27.28 17.52 -2.50
N PHE A 118 26.55 17.48 -1.41
CA PHE A 118 26.61 16.39 -0.46
C PHE A 118 25.64 15.30 -0.87
N VAL A 119 26.11 14.07 -0.91
CA VAL A 119 25.33 12.89 -1.28
C VAL A 119 25.46 11.87 -0.16
N ARG A 120 24.34 11.34 0.32
CA ARG A 120 24.35 10.28 1.33
C ARG A 120 23.94 8.96 0.70
N ASP A 121 24.86 8.02 0.68
CA ASP A 121 24.61 6.64 0.29
C ASP A 121 24.18 5.80 1.49
N HIS A 122 23.17 4.95 1.29
CA HIS A 122 22.63 4.02 2.29
C HIS A 122 22.96 2.55 1.98
N GLY A 123 23.89 2.31 1.04
CA GLY A 123 24.27 0.97 0.61
C GLY A 123 23.06 0.14 0.17
N ALA A 124 22.88 -1.04 0.72
CA ALA A 124 21.72 -1.90 0.42
C ALA A 124 20.44 -1.54 1.21
N GLY A 125 20.40 -0.36 1.84
CA GLY A 125 19.30 0.08 2.72
C GLY A 125 19.44 -0.49 4.15
N PRO A 126 18.52 -0.15 5.05
CA PRO A 126 17.37 0.74 4.87
C PRO A 126 17.74 2.22 4.80
N ILE A 127 16.89 3.03 4.14
CA ILE A 127 17.04 4.49 4.08
C ILE A 127 16.35 5.14 5.28
N PHE A 128 15.06 4.81 5.48
CA PHE A 128 14.19 5.43 6.51
C PHE A 128 13.15 4.47 7.11
N SER A 129 13.02 3.23 6.61
CA SER A 129 12.00 2.26 7.10
C SER A 129 12.32 1.70 8.49
N GLY A 130 13.48 2.00 9.03
CA GLY A 130 13.93 1.54 10.34
C GLY A 130 14.62 0.17 10.29
N PRO A 131 14.91 -0.42 11.46
CA PRO A 131 15.63 -1.69 11.54
C PRO A 131 14.89 -2.82 10.83
N ARG A 132 15.65 -3.63 10.09
CA ARG A 132 15.12 -4.82 9.43
C ARG A 132 14.63 -5.83 10.46
N GLN A 133 13.44 -6.37 10.21
CA GLN A 133 12.87 -7.40 11.08
C GLN A 133 13.50 -8.75 10.83
N TYR A 134 13.63 -9.54 11.90
CA TYR A 134 14.18 -10.89 11.92
C TYR A 134 13.32 -11.78 12.84
N PRO A 135 13.17 -13.11 12.56
CA PRO A 135 13.71 -13.88 11.42
C PRO A 135 13.02 -13.55 10.09
N PHE A 136 13.73 -13.81 8.97
CA PHE A 136 13.23 -13.50 7.63
C PHE A 136 13.60 -14.65 6.66
N LEU A 137 12.61 -15.16 5.91
CA LEU A 137 12.79 -16.30 5.01
C LEU A 137 13.25 -15.86 3.62
N CYS A 138 14.36 -16.41 3.16
CA CYS A 138 14.86 -16.19 1.81
C CYS A 138 14.07 -16.98 0.77
N ARG A 139 13.86 -16.40 -0.40
CA ARG A 139 13.16 -16.97 -1.55
C ARG A 139 13.98 -16.89 -2.84
N THR A 140 15.27 -16.55 -2.76
CA THR A 140 16.15 -16.41 -3.93
C THR A 140 16.20 -17.66 -4.79
N GLU A 141 16.26 -18.86 -4.19
CA GLU A 141 16.25 -20.12 -4.92
C GLU A 141 14.95 -20.30 -5.73
N SER A 142 13.80 -19.97 -5.16
CA SER A 142 12.51 -20.09 -5.87
C SER A 142 12.29 -19.01 -6.95
N ALA A 143 13.16 -18.02 -7.00
CA ALA A 143 13.19 -16.98 -8.02
C ALA A 143 14.29 -17.19 -9.08
N ASP A 144 14.94 -18.34 -9.08
CA ASP A 144 16.09 -18.70 -9.94
C ASP A 144 17.29 -17.74 -9.80
N LEU A 145 17.50 -17.20 -8.58
CA LEU A 145 18.63 -16.33 -8.25
C LEU A 145 19.75 -17.07 -7.47
N GLY A 146 19.59 -18.39 -7.30
CA GLY A 146 20.52 -19.23 -6.54
C GLY A 146 20.36 -19.10 -5.02
N GLN A 147 21.32 -19.65 -4.29
CA GLN A 147 21.40 -19.51 -2.83
C GLN A 147 21.61 -18.03 -2.46
N PRO A 148 21.06 -17.56 -1.33
CA PRO A 148 21.37 -16.22 -0.85
C PRO A 148 22.86 -16.10 -0.47
N VAL A 149 23.37 -14.88 -0.53
CA VAL A 149 24.75 -14.58 -0.12
C VAL A 149 24.91 -14.81 1.38
N VAL A 150 26.01 -15.46 1.78
CA VAL A 150 26.40 -15.57 3.18
C VAL A 150 26.77 -14.18 3.70
N ASP A 151 26.08 -13.70 4.72
CA ASP A 151 26.34 -12.41 5.37
C ASP A 151 26.82 -12.55 6.83
N ASN A 152 26.79 -13.76 7.39
CA ASN A 152 27.33 -14.02 8.71
C ASN A 152 27.74 -15.50 8.91
N GLN A 153 28.56 -15.73 9.96
CA GLN A 153 29.01 -17.04 10.41
C GLN A 153 28.56 -17.34 11.86
N GLU A 154 27.56 -16.62 12.36
CA GLU A 154 27.15 -16.65 13.77
C GLU A 154 26.08 -17.71 14.05
N GLY A 155 25.65 -18.48 13.06
CA GLY A 155 24.57 -19.46 13.21
C GLY A 155 23.19 -18.83 13.31
N GLN A 156 22.97 -17.67 12.69
CA GLN A 156 21.72 -16.92 12.75
C GLN A 156 21.25 -16.52 11.37
N GLY A 157 20.06 -17.00 10.98
CA GLY A 157 19.46 -16.67 9.72
C GLY A 157 19.11 -17.90 8.88
N TYR A 158 18.90 -17.67 7.60
CA TYR A 158 18.63 -18.70 6.61
C TYR A 158 19.93 -19.42 6.26
N ARG A 159 19.95 -20.76 6.40
CA ARG A 159 21.14 -21.59 6.08
C ARG A 159 21.45 -21.54 4.59
N VAL A 160 22.68 -21.17 4.26
CA VAL A 160 23.24 -21.26 2.92
C VAL A 160 24.00 -22.57 2.78
N LEU A 161 23.67 -23.35 1.75
CA LEU A 161 24.19 -24.70 1.56
C LEU A 161 25.10 -24.77 0.35
N ASP A 162 26.14 -25.60 0.41
CA ASP A 162 26.92 -25.98 -0.76
C ASP A 162 26.18 -27.08 -1.60
N ALA A 163 26.80 -27.49 -2.70
CA ALA A 163 26.26 -28.52 -3.59
C ALA A 163 26.09 -29.90 -2.92
N THR A 164 26.75 -30.14 -1.77
CA THR A 164 26.65 -31.39 -1.00
C THR A 164 25.54 -31.31 0.06
N GLY A 165 24.96 -30.12 0.28
CA GLY A 165 23.99 -29.85 1.32
C GLY A 165 24.60 -29.46 2.66
N ALA A 166 25.92 -29.23 2.73
CA ALA A 166 26.59 -28.76 3.93
C ALA A 166 26.41 -27.25 4.10
N VAL A 167 26.22 -26.80 5.34
CA VAL A 167 26.06 -25.38 5.66
C VAL A 167 27.40 -24.66 5.50
N THR A 168 27.42 -23.62 4.67
CA THR A 168 28.59 -22.76 4.43
C THR A 168 28.54 -21.44 5.21
N GLY A 169 27.37 -21.08 5.72
CA GLY A 169 27.10 -19.88 6.49
C GLY A 169 25.60 -19.56 6.51
N TRP A 170 25.27 -18.35 6.93
CA TRP A 170 23.88 -17.90 7.08
C TRP A 170 23.64 -16.58 6.38
N SER A 171 22.38 -16.36 5.98
CA SER A 171 21.92 -15.09 5.41
C SER A 171 20.76 -14.54 6.23
N ARG A 172 20.91 -13.29 6.69
CA ARG A 172 19.84 -12.49 7.32
C ARG A 172 19.12 -11.60 6.31
N ASP A 173 19.86 -11.12 5.30
CA ASP A 173 19.40 -10.13 4.37
C ASP A 173 18.93 -10.70 3.03
N CYS A 174 19.14 -11.99 2.81
CA CYS A 174 18.68 -12.69 1.61
C CYS A 174 19.15 -12.04 0.29
N ALA A 175 20.34 -11.44 0.28
CA ALA A 175 20.91 -10.83 -0.92
C ALA A 175 21.21 -11.90 -1.98
N ALA A 176 21.08 -11.57 -3.27
CA ALA A 176 21.55 -12.38 -4.38
C ALA A 176 22.99 -11.99 -4.76
N ALA A 177 23.78 -12.95 -5.27
CA ALA A 177 25.17 -12.70 -5.63
C ALA A 177 25.32 -11.72 -6.80
N ALA A 178 24.40 -11.78 -7.77
CA ALA A 178 24.32 -10.89 -8.91
C ALA A 178 22.89 -10.91 -9.50
N PRO A 179 22.48 -9.89 -10.25
CA PRO A 179 21.29 -9.95 -11.06
C PRO A 179 21.38 -11.02 -12.15
N VAL A 180 20.23 -11.58 -12.51
CA VAL A 180 20.08 -12.55 -13.61
C VAL A 180 19.33 -11.89 -14.76
N ASN A 181 19.90 -11.95 -15.96
CA ASN A 181 19.32 -11.40 -17.17
C ASN A 181 18.86 -12.52 -18.08
N ASP A 182 17.66 -12.40 -18.65
CA ASP A 182 17.13 -13.31 -19.66
C ASP A 182 16.42 -12.55 -20.80
N ARG A 183 16.27 -13.23 -21.94
CA ARG A 183 15.53 -12.75 -23.11
C ARG A 183 14.36 -13.67 -23.35
N LEU A 184 13.17 -13.09 -23.45
CA LEU A 184 11.93 -13.82 -23.66
C LEU A 184 11.20 -13.28 -24.87
N TYR A 185 10.46 -14.14 -25.58
CA TYR A 185 9.57 -13.71 -26.65
C TYR A 185 8.11 -14.02 -26.30
N ARG A 186 7.19 -13.24 -26.85
CA ARG A 186 5.75 -13.47 -26.74
C ARG A 186 5.31 -14.45 -27.81
N ALA A 187 4.86 -15.63 -27.40
CA ALA A 187 4.33 -16.64 -28.29
C ALA A 187 2.86 -16.37 -28.67
N SER A 188 2.40 -16.93 -29.77
CA SER A 188 1.03 -16.78 -30.29
C SER A 188 -0.05 -17.28 -29.33
N ASN A 189 0.29 -18.16 -28.38
CA ASN A 189 -0.59 -18.60 -27.29
C ASN A 189 -0.64 -17.63 -26.10
N GLY A 190 -0.01 -16.47 -26.21
CA GLY A 190 0.01 -15.47 -25.17
C GLY A 190 1.03 -15.70 -24.03
N GLN A 191 1.88 -16.72 -24.10
CA GLN A 191 2.92 -16.96 -23.09
C GLN A 191 4.24 -16.28 -23.45
N PHE A 192 5.01 -15.88 -22.45
CA PHE A 192 6.41 -15.51 -22.62
C PHE A 192 7.27 -16.78 -22.50
N LYS A 193 8.12 -17.01 -23.48
CA LYS A 193 9.03 -18.17 -23.57
C LYS A 193 10.47 -17.70 -23.73
N ALA A 194 11.43 -18.49 -23.27
CA ALA A 194 12.84 -18.19 -23.45
C ALA A 194 13.23 -18.10 -24.94
N MET A 195 13.98 -17.07 -25.31
CA MET A 195 14.59 -16.99 -26.64
C MET A 195 15.60 -18.12 -26.82
N PRO A 196 15.67 -18.71 -28.05
CA PRO A 196 16.74 -19.64 -28.37
C PRO A 196 18.11 -19.00 -28.15
N ALA A 197 19.06 -19.77 -27.61
CA ALA A 197 20.41 -19.26 -27.30
C ALA A 197 21.20 -18.80 -28.56
N ASP A 198 20.88 -19.37 -29.70
CA ASP A 198 21.46 -19.00 -31.00
C ASP A 198 20.80 -17.75 -31.65
N GLY A 199 19.81 -17.19 -31.00
CA GLY A 199 19.06 -16.01 -31.48
C GLY A 199 18.06 -16.30 -32.60
N THR A 200 17.85 -17.58 -32.99
CA THR A 200 16.89 -17.96 -34.03
C THR A 200 15.49 -17.50 -33.66
N ARG A 201 14.78 -16.87 -34.62
CA ARG A 201 13.40 -16.42 -34.43
C ARG A 201 12.44 -17.62 -34.37
N PRO A 202 11.71 -17.87 -33.25
CA PRO A 202 10.73 -18.94 -33.15
C PRO A 202 9.56 -18.73 -34.13
N ALA A 203 9.02 -19.85 -34.65
CA ALA A 203 7.91 -19.79 -35.60
C ALA A 203 6.60 -19.25 -34.98
N ASP A 204 6.42 -19.41 -33.66
CA ASP A 204 5.26 -18.94 -32.92
C ASP A 204 5.46 -17.57 -32.25
N MET A 205 6.56 -16.87 -32.56
CA MET A 205 6.81 -15.52 -32.06
C MET A 205 5.85 -14.52 -32.70
N THR A 206 5.24 -13.68 -31.86
CA THR A 206 4.38 -12.56 -32.30
C THR A 206 5.17 -11.27 -32.50
N THR A 207 4.51 -10.29 -33.08
CA THR A 207 4.95 -8.89 -33.11
C THR A 207 4.12 -8.04 -32.19
N THR A 208 4.61 -6.83 -31.86
CA THR A 208 3.86 -5.82 -31.13
C THR A 208 4.00 -4.45 -31.80
N THR A 209 3.02 -3.56 -31.56
CA THR A 209 3.06 -2.17 -32.04
C THR A 209 3.03 -1.24 -30.85
N THR A 210 4.09 -0.47 -30.69
CA THR A 210 4.26 0.48 -29.57
C THR A 210 3.34 1.71 -29.71
N LEU A 211 3.20 2.50 -28.63
CA LEU A 211 2.37 3.74 -28.64
C LEU A 211 2.79 4.74 -29.72
N ASP A 212 4.06 4.79 -30.10
CA ASP A 212 4.61 5.63 -31.15
C ASP A 212 4.50 4.99 -32.56
N GLY A 213 3.76 3.88 -32.69
CA GLY A 213 3.38 3.25 -33.98
C GLY A 213 4.45 2.33 -34.58
N ARG A 214 5.51 1.98 -33.86
CA ARG A 214 6.56 1.07 -34.34
C ARG A 214 6.13 -0.39 -34.14
N THR A 215 6.18 -1.17 -35.21
CA THR A 215 5.93 -2.62 -35.16
C THR A 215 7.28 -3.36 -35.19
N LEU A 216 7.47 -4.27 -34.22
CA LEU A 216 8.69 -5.06 -34.06
C LEU A 216 8.38 -6.45 -33.50
N ASP A 217 9.36 -7.36 -33.60
CA ASP A 217 9.28 -8.67 -32.96
C ASP A 217 9.09 -8.49 -31.44
N TYR A 218 8.15 -9.24 -30.85
CA TYR A 218 7.83 -9.11 -29.44
C TYR A 218 8.83 -9.88 -28.60
N VAL A 219 10.03 -9.36 -28.52
CA VAL A 219 11.11 -9.84 -27.64
C VAL A 219 11.32 -8.84 -26.51
N ILE A 220 11.49 -9.34 -25.30
CA ILE A 220 11.81 -8.56 -24.11
C ILE A 220 13.14 -8.99 -23.51
N LYS A 221 13.84 -8.05 -22.92
CA LYS A 221 14.90 -8.28 -21.94
C LYS A 221 14.31 -8.14 -20.56
N ARG A 222 14.70 -9.06 -19.65
CA ARG A 222 14.28 -9.02 -18.26
C ARG A 222 15.48 -9.17 -17.34
N GLU A 223 15.58 -8.30 -16.36
CA GLU A 223 16.49 -8.41 -15.23
C GLU A 223 15.74 -8.84 -13.98
N ARG A 224 16.36 -9.71 -13.15
CA ARG A 224 15.88 -10.11 -11.82
C ARG A 224 17.02 -10.05 -10.83
N GLY A 225 16.74 -9.64 -9.60
CA GLY A 225 17.73 -9.57 -8.53
C GLY A 225 17.08 -9.31 -7.18
N VAL A 226 17.88 -8.86 -6.23
CA VAL A 226 17.41 -8.47 -4.89
C VAL A 226 17.76 -7.00 -4.66
N ASN A 227 16.77 -6.24 -4.18
CA ASN A 227 16.90 -4.85 -3.79
C ASN A 227 16.11 -4.65 -2.48
N ASN A 228 16.71 -3.98 -1.49
CA ASN A 228 16.12 -3.79 -0.16
C ASN A 228 15.56 -5.08 0.47
N ARG A 229 16.28 -6.20 0.37
CA ARG A 229 15.89 -7.57 0.78
C ARG A 229 14.81 -8.22 -0.08
N PHE A 230 14.17 -7.53 -1.01
CA PHE A 230 13.07 -8.07 -1.82
C PHE A 230 13.52 -8.41 -3.24
N ILE A 231 12.85 -9.39 -3.84
CA ILE A 231 13.13 -9.81 -5.21
C ILE A 231 12.49 -8.81 -6.15
N TYR A 232 13.27 -8.27 -7.10
CA TYR A 232 12.75 -7.38 -8.12
C TYR A 232 12.83 -8.00 -9.51
N SER A 233 12.07 -7.42 -10.42
CA SER A 233 12.13 -7.69 -11.86
C SER A 233 11.93 -6.39 -12.64
N ILE A 234 12.79 -6.16 -13.64
CA ILE A 234 12.68 -5.08 -14.62
C ILE A 234 12.53 -5.74 -15.99
N ALA A 235 11.55 -5.34 -16.79
CA ALA A 235 11.38 -5.86 -18.14
C ALA A 235 11.07 -4.72 -19.12
N MET A 236 11.58 -4.82 -20.34
CA MET A 236 11.33 -3.89 -21.43
C MET A 236 11.56 -4.59 -22.77
N LEU A 237 11.08 -4.00 -23.87
CA LEU A 237 11.40 -4.50 -25.19
C LEU A 237 12.92 -4.54 -25.40
N ASP A 238 13.41 -5.60 -26.06
CA ASP A 238 14.84 -5.86 -26.23
C ASP A 238 15.52 -4.91 -27.25
N ASP A 239 14.75 -4.23 -28.09
CA ASP A 239 15.24 -3.15 -28.92
C ASP A 239 15.43 -1.88 -28.07
N GLU A 240 16.68 -1.45 -27.87
CA GLU A 240 17.00 -0.28 -27.05
C GLU A 240 16.32 1.02 -27.52
N THR A 241 16.01 1.11 -28.81
CA THR A 241 15.29 2.26 -29.38
C THR A 241 13.77 2.15 -29.21
N ALA A 242 13.25 1.00 -28.78
CA ALA A 242 11.82 0.76 -28.63
C ALA A 242 11.26 1.24 -27.28
N TRP A 243 12.11 1.51 -26.31
CA TRP A 243 11.63 2.10 -25.06
C TRP A 243 11.10 3.51 -25.30
N ASN A 244 9.83 3.71 -25.06
CA ASN A 244 9.12 4.96 -25.29
C ASN A 244 9.34 6.02 -24.18
N LYS A 245 10.36 5.82 -23.32
CA LYS A 245 10.69 6.65 -22.15
C LYS A 245 9.62 6.70 -21.08
N ARG A 246 8.70 5.74 -21.06
CA ARG A 246 7.64 5.61 -20.05
C ARG A 246 7.88 4.38 -19.18
N VAL A 247 7.47 4.46 -17.93
CA VAL A 247 7.60 3.36 -16.96
C VAL A 247 6.23 3.06 -16.37
N ILE A 248 5.90 1.77 -16.27
CA ILE A 248 4.86 1.29 -15.37
C ILE A 248 5.55 0.72 -14.13
N TYR A 249 5.24 1.27 -12.96
CA TYR A 249 5.55 0.60 -11.70
C TYR A 249 4.36 -0.28 -11.33
N ARG A 250 4.55 -1.59 -11.37
CA ARG A 250 3.50 -2.54 -11.09
C ARG A 250 3.47 -2.89 -9.60
N PHE A 251 2.33 -2.67 -8.98
CA PHE A 251 2.02 -3.00 -7.59
C PHE A 251 1.06 -4.18 -7.54
N ASP A 252 1.27 -5.12 -6.63
CA ASP A 252 0.38 -6.27 -6.47
C ASP A 252 -0.33 -6.26 -5.10
N GLY A 253 -1.51 -6.86 -5.09
CA GLY A 253 -2.35 -7.02 -3.90
C GLY A 253 -2.09 -8.30 -3.12
N GLY A 254 -3.08 -8.67 -2.33
CA GLY A 254 -3.09 -9.81 -1.43
C GLY A 254 -2.89 -9.42 0.02
N VAL A 255 -2.76 -10.41 0.91
CA VAL A 255 -2.64 -10.24 2.36
C VAL A 255 -1.51 -11.11 2.91
N ALA A 256 -0.55 -10.53 3.63
CA ALA A 256 0.51 -11.23 4.34
C ALA A 256 1.08 -10.39 5.50
N ILE A 257 2.07 -10.93 6.19
CA ILE A 257 2.56 -10.44 7.49
C ILE A 257 4.07 -10.20 7.55
N GLY A 258 4.74 -10.07 6.41
CA GLY A 258 6.11 -9.55 6.36
C GLY A 258 7.26 -10.51 6.72
N ARG A 259 6.99 -11.80 6.82
CA ARG A 259 7.99 -12.78 7.32
C ARG A 259 8.97 -13.30 6.27
N ASP A 260 8.76 -13.05 5.00
CA ASP A 260 9.60 -13.58 3.93
C ASP A 260 9.80 -12.60 2.76
N GLN A 261 10.70 -12.98 1.88
CA GLN A 261 11.12 -12.20 0.71
C GLN A 261 10.02 -12.09 -0.37
N GLY A 262 8.91 -12.82 -0.20
CA GLY A 262 7.84 -12.91 -1.17
C GLY A 262 8.15 -13.84 -2.34
N ARG A 263 7.13 -14.12 -3.15
CA ARG A 263 7.26 -14.93 -4.36
C ARG A 263 7.12 -14.05 -5.59
N LEU A 264 7.87 -14.33 -6.65
CA LEU A 264 7.86 -13.58 -7.91
C LEU A 264 6.96 -14.28 -8.96
N PRO A 265 5.63 -14.10 -8.94
CA PRO A 265 4.73 -14.68 -9.93
C PRO A 265 4.69 -13.82 -11.19
N GLY A 266 5.54 -14.12 -12.19
CA GLY A 266 5.56 -13.38 -13.44
C GLY A 266 6.06 -11.93 -13.39
N GLY A 267 5.97 -11.27 -12.24
CA GLY A 267 6.58 -9.97 -11.97
C GLY A 267 6.35 -8.91 -13.05
N ALA A 268 7.42 -8.49 -13.71
CA ALA A 268 7.41 -7.47 -14.75
C ALA A 268 6.92 -7.96 -16.13
N LEU A 269 6.47 -9.21 -16.29
CA LEU A 269 5.93 -9.72 -17.57
C LEU A 269 4.48 -9.22 -17.82
N TYR A 270 4.31 -7.92 -17.81
CA TYR A 270 3.02 -7.24 -17.92
C TYR A 270 2.76 -6.84 -19.39
N HIS A 271 1.93 -7.65 -20.08
CA HIS A 271 1.67 -7.54 -21.50
C HIS A 271 1.12 -6.17 -21.90
N GLU A 272 0.15 -5.65 -21.13
CA GLU A 272 -0.57 -4.41 -21.40
C GLU A 272 0.35 -3.19 -21.50
N GLY A 273 1.45 -3.20 -20.74
CA GLY A 273 2.47 -2.16 -20.82
C GLY A 273 3.61 -2.47 -21.79
N LEU A 274 4.16 -3.70 -21.73
CA LEU A 274 5.27 -4.12 -22.59
C LEU A 274 4.92 -4.00 -24.08
N SER A 275 3.68 -4.38 -24.46
CA SER A 275 3.22 -4.28 -25.85
C SER A 275 3.22 -2.85 -26.37
N LEU A 276 3.03 -1.88 -25.51
CA LEU A 276 2.99 -0.45 -25.81
C LEU A 276 4.37 0.22 -25.75
N GLY A 277 5.43 -0.51 -25.38
CA GLY A 277 6.79 0.00 -25.28
C GLY A 277 7.16 0.63 -23.95
N TYR A 278 6.37 0.41 -22.89
CA TYR A 278 6.76 0.78 -21.52
C TYR A 278 7.85 -0.14 -20.99
N ALA A 279 8.70 0.38 -20.12
CA ALA A 279 9.45 -0.44 -19.20
C ALA A 279 8.59 -0.75 -17.97
N ILE A 280 8.71 -1.98 -17.44
CA ILE A 280 7.94 -2.44 -16.29
C ILE A 280 8.86 -2.71 -15.11
N LEU A 281 8.58 -2.07 -13.98
CA LEU A 281 9.24 -2.30 -12.70
C LEU A 281 8.30 -3.09 -11.79
N TYR A 282 8.85 -4.07 -11.09
CA TYR A 282 8.12 -4.87 -10.10
C TYR A 282 9.05 -5.30 -8.97
N SER A 283 8.54 -5.28 -7.74
CA SER A 283 9.23 -5.85 -6.59
C SER A 283 8.26 -6.64 -5.70
N THR A 284 8.72 -7.76 -5.13
CA THR A 284 7.96 -8.49 -4.10
C THR A 284 7.76 -7.65 -2.85
N GLY A 285 8.61 -6.65 -2.58
CA GLY A 285 8.44 -5.65 -1.52
C GLY A 285 7.36 -4.60 -1.83
N ASN A 286 6.80 -4.60 -3.05
CA ASN A 286 5.65 -3.79 -3.44
C ASN A 286 4.42 -4.66 -3.73
N ARG A 287 4.33 -5.77 -2.99
CA ARG A 287 3.20 -6.67 -3.01
C ARG A 287 2.65 -6.83 -1.59
N THR A 288 1.40 -6.45 -1.35
CA THR A 288 0.81 -6.58 -0.03
C THR A 288 0.61 -8.04 0.42
N ASN A 289 0.69 -9.01 -0.52
CA ASN A 289 0.84 -10.44 -0.21
C ASN A 289 2.26 -10.83 0.27
N THR A 290 3.13 -9.87 0.49
CA THR A 290 4.42 -10.06 1.16
C THR A 290 4.41 -9.37 2.53
N HIS A 291 4.06 -8.08 2.58
CA HIS A 291 3.95 -7.30 3.81
C HIS A 291 3.05 -6.07 3.63
N TYR A 292 2.64 -5.47 4.76
CA TYR A 292 1.80 -4.25 4.78
C TYR A 292 2.52 -2.99 5.27
N ASN A 293 3.82 -3.06 5.50
CA ASN A 293 4.61 -1.89 5.87
C ASN A 293 4.88 -1.01 4.65
N LEU A 294 3.99 -0.05 4.38
CA LEU A 294 4.09 0.82 3.21
C LEU A 294 5.23 1.85 3.32
N THR A 295 5.82 2.07 4.49
CA THR A 295 7.09 2.81 4.59
C THR A 295 8.23 1.99 3.99
N LEU A 296 8.34 0.71 4.34
CA LEU A 296 9.31 -0.22 3.75
C LEU A 296 9.05 -0.44 2.25
N GLY A 297 7.77 -0.61 1.85
CA GLY A 297 7.40 -0.74 0.44
C GLY A 297 7.71 0.51 -0.38
N GLY A 298 7.46 1.71 0.17
CA GLY A 298 7.80 2.98 -0.49
C GLY A 298 9.31 3.16 -0.65
N GLU A 299 10.09 2.82 0.37
CA GLU A 299 11.56 2.78 0.31
C GLU A 299 12.04 1.82 -0.78
N THR A 300 11.50 0.61 -0.84
CA THR A 300 11.83 -0.39 -1.87
C THR A 300 11.51 0.13 -3.28
N ALA A 301 10.37 0.83 -3.44
CA ALA A 301 10.00 1.41 -4.72
C ALA A 301 10.94 2.53 -5.16
N LEU A 302 11.39 3.37 -4.23
CA LEU A 302 12.38 4.41 -4.50
C LEU A 302 13.70 3.81 -4.96
N MET A 303 14.22 2.81 -4.24
CA MET A 303 15.48 2.15 -4.55
C MET A 303 15.44 1.40 -5.89
N LEU A 304 14.31 0.77 -6.24
CA LEU A 304 14.19 0.10 -7.54
C LEU A 304 14.09 1.10 -8.70
N LYS A 305 13.37 2.21 -8.51
CA LYS A 305 13.29 3.29 -9.52
C LYS A 305 14.66 3.97 -9.70
N GLU A 306 15.42 4.17 -8.62
CA GLU A 306 16.80 4.66 -8.63
C GLU A 306 17.67 3.78 -9.53
N ARG A 307 17.73 2.47 -9.25
CA ARG A 307 18.46 1.49 -10.06
C ARG A 307 18.08 1.56 -11.54
N PHE A 308 16.77 1.60 -11.84
CA PHE A 308 16.30 1.72 -13.22
C PHE A 308 16.82 2.99 -13.92
N ILE A 309 16.78 4.12 -13.21
CA ILE A 309 17.24 5.41 -13.76
C ILE A 309 18.75 5.40 -14.02
N GLU A 310 19.53 4.77 -13.18
CA GLU A 310 20.98 4.64 -13.36
C GLU A 310 21.34 3.81 -14.59
N GLU A 311 20.60 2.73 -14.85
CA GLU A 311 20.87 1.87 -16.00
C GLU A 311 20.28 2.39 -17.32
N HIS A 312 19.10 3.02 -17.29
CA HIS A 312 18.33 3.34 -18.49
C HIS A 312 18.06 4.84 -18.70
N GLY A 313 18.40 5.67 -17.71
CA GLY A 313 18.14 7.12 -17.69
C GLY A 313 16.74 7.47 -17.18
N VAL A 314 16.52 8.77 -16.99
CA VAL A 314 15.29 9.33 -16.41
C VAL A 314 14.09 9.09 -17.33
N PRO A 315 13.00 8.48 -16.86
CA PRO A 315 11.79 8.33 -17.66
C PRO A 315 11.06 9.67 -17.83
N MET A 316 10.22 9.76 -18.87
CA MET A 316 9.32 10.89 -19.08
C MET A 316 8.31 10.97 -17.93
N TYR A 317 7.75 9.83 -17.54
CA TYR A 317 6.90 9.66 -16.36
C TYR A 317 6.84 8.18 -15.95
N THR A 318 6.43 7.95 -14.71
CA THR A 318 6.13 6.63 -14.17
C THR A 318 4.66 6.57 -13.77
N VAL A 319 3.91 5.59 -14.29
CA VAL A 319 2.52 5.35 -13.86
C VAL A 319 2.45 4.12 -12.97
N GLY A 320 1.76 4.24 -11.83
CA GLY A 320 1.40 3.11 -10.98
C GLY A 320 0.24 2.31 -11.60
N VAL A 321 0.35 0.99 -11.61
CA VAL A 321 -0.74 0.09 -12.03
C VAL A 321 -0.83 -1.09 -11.07
N GLY A 322 -2.03 -1.43 -10.62
CA GLY A 322 -2.25 -2.60 -9.79
C GLY A 322 -3.54 -2.59 -9.02
N GLY A 323 -4.00 -3.79 -8.65
CA GLY A 323 -5.29 -4.01 -8.04
C GLY A 323 -5.24 -4.31 -6.54
N SER A 324 -6.37 -4.15 -5.84
CA SER A 324 -6.49 -4.48 -4.41
C SER A 324 -5.44 -3.72 -3.57
N GLY A 325 -4.63 -4.43 -2.80
CA GLY A 325 -3.48 -3.84 -2.13
C GLY A 325 -2.47 -3.14 -3.05
N GLY A 326 -2.40 -3.52 -4.34
CA GLY A 326 -1.62 -2.80 -5.35
C GLY A 326 -2.24 -1.45 -5.70
N GLY A 327 -3.55 -1.32 -5.61
CA GLY A 327 -4.27 -0.05 -5.80
C GLY A 327 -4.04 0.92 -4.65
N LEU A 328 -4.21 0.45 -3.40
CA LEU A 328 -4.01 1.31 -2.22
C LEU A 328 -2.58 1.84 -2.08
N GLN A 329 -1.58 1.06 -2.51
CA GLN A 329 -0.20 1.53 -2.56
C GLN A 329 -0.06 2.79 -3.41
N GLN A 330 -0.78 2.89 -4.51
CA GLN A 330 -0.71 4.04 -5.41
C GLN A 330 -1.28 5.31 -4.76
N TYR A 331 -2.35 5.21 -3.97
CA TYR A 331 -2.86 6.34 -3.19
C TYR A 331 -1.85 6.78 -2.11
N VAL A 332 -1.33 5.82 -1.35
CA VAL A 332 -0.38 6.11 -0.26
C VAL A 332 0.96 6.61 -0.81
N TYR A 333 1.48 6.03 -1.89
CA TYR A 333 2.76 6.47 -2.47
C TYR A 333 2.63 7.77 -3.24
N GLY A 334 1.50 8.01 -3.93
CA GLY A 334 1.20 9.29 -4.54
C GLY A 334 1.15 10.41 -3.50
N GLN A 335 0.50 10.15 -2.34
CA GLN A 335 0.46 11.09 -1.23
C GLN A 335 1.84 11.39 -0.64
N ASN A 336 2.66 10.36 -0.39
CA ASN A 336 3.87 10.48 0.41
C ASN A 336 5.12 10.81 -0.44
N TYR A 337 5.15 10.36 -1.69
CA TYR A 337 6.35 10.42 -2.52
C TYR A 337 6.11 11.10 -3.88
N GLY A 338 4.88 11.11 -4.40
CA GLY A 338 4.55 11.70 -5.70
C GLY A 338 5.46 11.19 -6.81
N ALA A 339 5.92 12.08 -7.68
CA ALA A 339 6.78 11.79 -8.83
C ALA A 339 8.09 11.05 -8.49
N ARG A 340 8.48 11.02 -7.23
CA ARG A 340 9.64 10.21 -6.80
C ARG A 340 9.40 8.71 -7.01
N ILE A 341 8.15 8.24 -6.90
CA ILE A 341 7.75 6.87 -7.22
C ILE A 341 6.86 6.86 -8.46
N ILE A 342 5.73 7.57 -8.44
CA ILE A 342 4.74 7.61 -9.52
C ILE A 342 4.27 9.03 -9.82
N ASP A 343 4.14 9.34 -11.10
CA ASP A 343 3.66 10.61 -11.62
C ASP A 343 2.16 10.55 -11.95
N ALA A 344 1.59 9.35 -12.09
CA ALA A 344 0.19 9.08 -12.33
C ALA A 344 -0.19 7.70 -11.77
N ALA A 345 -1.49 7.42 -11.61
CA ALA A 345 -1.97 6.18 -11.01
C ALA A 345 -3.18 5.59 -11.75
N ILE A 346 -3.20 4.25 -11.84
CA ILE A 346 -4.35 3.45 -12.27
C ILE A 346 -4.63 2.41 -11.17
N PRO A 347 -5.15 2.84 -10.01
CA PRO A 347 -5.55 1.92 -8.96
C PRO A 347 -6.76 1.10 -9.43
N GLN A 348 -6.66 -0.24 -9.30
CA GLN A 348 -7.70 -1.16 -9.74
C GLN A 348 -8.39 -1.75 -8.52
N TYR A 349 -9.75 -1.71 -8.46
CA TYR A 349 -10.55 -2.21 -7.33
C TYR A 349 -9.87 -1.99 -5.96
N SER A 350 -9.45 -0.75 -5.75
CA SER A 350 -8.60 -0.32 -4.64
C SER A 350 -9.38 -0.08 -3.35
N TYR A 351 -8.64 0.05 -2.27
CA TYR A 351 -9.04 0.68 -1.00
C TYR A 351 -8.32 2.03 -0.86
N SER A 352 -8.76 2.87 0.08
CA SER A 352 -8.06 4.12 0.36
C SER A 352 -6.66 3.87 0.95
N ASP A 353 -6.59 3.02 1.96
CA ASP A 353 -5.35 2.49 2.56
C ASP A 353 -5.65 1.21 3.34
N MET A 354 -4.60 0.52 3.82
CA MET A 354 -4.76 -0.73 4.54
C MET A 354 -5.10 -0.53 6.02
N VAL A 355 -4.53 0.47 6.65
CA VAL A 355 -4.61 0.62 8.11
C VAL A 355 -6.01 1.05 8.58
N THR A 356 -6.71 1.90 7.80
CA THR A 356 -8.11 2.26 8.08
C THR A 356 -9.10 1.20 7.58
N GLN A 357 -8.72 0.42 6.55
CA GLN A 357 -9.51 -0.74 6.11
C GLN A 357 -9.73 -1.74 7.23
N GLY A 358 -8.73 -1.96 8.08
CA GLY A 358 -8.81 -2.84 9.25
C GLY A 358 -9.89 -2.45 10.28
N ILE A 359 -10.39 -1.22 10.26
CA ILE A 359 -11.37 -0.74 11.25
C ILE A 359 -12.66 -1.56 11.18
N HIS A 360 -13.31 -1.63 10.02
CA HIS A 360 -14.58 -2.37 9.88
C HIS A 360 -14.36 -3.87 9.63
N VAL A 361 -13.19 -4.28 9.15
CA VAL A 361 -12.84 -5.69 9.02
C VAL A 361 -12.87 -6.38 10.38
N ALA A 362 -12.31 -5.76 11.42
CA ALA A 362 -12.31 -6.30 12.76
C ALA A 362 -13.71 -6.33 13.42
N ASP A 363 -14.67 -5.55 12.90
CA ASP A 363 -16.07 -5.62 13.36
C ASP A 363 -16.82 -6.84 12.82
N CYS A 364 -16.42 -7.35 11.66
CA CYS A 364 -17.16 -8.34 10.88
C CYS A 364 -17.46 -9.62 11.67
N GLU A 365 -16.45 -10.26 12.23
CA GLU A 365 -16.65 -11.52 12.96
C GLU A 365 -17.43 -11.33 14.27
N LEU A 366 -17.31 -10.17 14.91
CA LEU A 366 -18.09 -9.85 16.11
C LEU A 366 -19.59 -9.77 15.77
N LEU A 367 -19.96 -9.13 14.68
CA LEU A 367 -21.35 -8.99 14.26
C LEU A 367 -21.91 -10.31 13.74
N GLU A 368 -21.14 -11.06 12.96
CA GLU A 368 -21.54 -12.40 12.51
C GLU A 368 -21.71 -13.37 13.68
N TYR A 369 -20.80 -13.33 14.67
CA TYR A 369 -20.92 -14.12 15.88
C TYR A 369 -22.20 -13.77 16.67
N TYR A 370 -22.52 -12.49 16.76
CA TYR A 370 -23.77 -12.06 17.39
C TYR A 370 -24.98 -12.67 16.69
N MET A 371 -25.08 -12.54 15.36
CA MET A 371 -26.23 -13.04 14.59
C MET A 371 -26.34 -14.57 14.56
N ASP A 372 -25.22 -15.27 14.40
CA ASP A 372 -25.22 -16.73 14.21
C ASP A 372 -25.11 -17.54 15.52
N VAL A 373 -24.65 -16.94 16.61
CA VAL A 373 -24.42 -17.62 17.87
C VAL A 373 -25.19 -16.97 19.00
N THR A 374 -24.99 -15.69 19.27
CA THR A 374 -25.54 -15.02 20.46
C THR A 374 -27.05 -14.83 20.34
N ASP A 375 -27.53 -14.33 19.20
CA ASP A 375 -28.97 -14.08 18.91
C ASP A 375 -29.54 -15.03 17.85
N ARG A 376 -28.97 -16.24 17.79
CA ARG A 376 -29.31 -17.26 16.76
C ARG A 376 -30.79 -17.61 16.68
N ALA A 377 -31.54 -17.49 17.80
CA ALA A 377 -32.96 -17.81 17.84
C ALA A 377 -33.83 -16.75 17.11
N ASN A 378 -33.29 -15.58 16.84
CA ASN A 378 -34.02 -14.51 16.17
C ASN A 378 -34.11 -14.80 14.64
N PRO A 379 -35.36 -15.02 14.14
CA PRO A 379 -35.56 -15.35 12.72
C PRO A 379 -35.16 -14.22 11.77
N LYS A 380 -34.96 -13.02 12.26
CA LYS A 380 -34.54 -11.84 11.51
C LYS A 380 -33.22 -12.09 10.76
N TRP A 381 -32.29 -12.83 11.35
CA TRP A 381 -30.98 -13.14 10.77
C TRP A 381 -31.01 -14.24 9.72
N GLN A 382 -32.16 -14.82 9.44
CA GLN A 382 -32.38 -15.74 8.33
C GLN A 382 -32.55 -14.98 7.00
N ASN A 383 -32.88 -13.68 7.06
CA ASN A 383 -33.00 -12.80 5.90
C ASN A 383 -31.66 -12.05 5.69
N TRP A 384 -31.06 -12.24 4.51
CA TRP A 384 -29.77 -11.65 4.19
C TRP A 384 -29.82 -10.14 3.99
N ASP A 385 -30.96 -9.57 3.58
CA ASP A 385 -31.17 -8.11 3.52
C ASP A 385 -31.08 -7.48 4.92
N ASN A 386 -31.57 -8.20 5.96
CA ASN A 386 -31.46 -7.75 7.32
C ASN A 386 -30.01 -7.77 7.83
N ARG A 387 -29.23 -8.80 7.42
CA ARG A 387 -27.78 -8.83 7.71
C ARG A 387 -27.08 -7.67 7.01
N THR A 388 -27.33 -7.45 5.71
CA THR A 388 -26.83 -6.28 4.96
C THR A 388 -27.15 -4.98 5.68
N ALA A 389 -28.39 -4.80 6.14
CA ALA A 389 -28.77 -3.59 6.87
C ALA A 389 -28.07 -3.41 8.22
N LEU A 390 -27.57 -4.48 8.84
CA LEU A 390 -26.78 -4.41 10.07
C LEU A 390 -25.28 -4.21 9.81
N ILE A 391 -24.71 -5.01 8.91
CA ILE A 391 -23.25 -4.97 8.64
C ILE A 391 -22.86 -3.90 7.62
N GLY A 392 -23.81 -3.42 6.83
CA GLY A 392 -23.59 -2.43 5.77
C GLY A 392 -23.06 -3.00 4.46
N MET A 393 -22.45 -4.17 4.50
CA MET A 393 -21.92 -4.91 3.34
C MET A 393 -23.01 -5.76 2.69
N ASN A 394 -22.82 -6.16 1.43
CA ASN A 394 -23.80 -6.96 0.70
C ASN A 394 -23.97 -8.36 1.29
N GLY A 395 -25.20 -8.87 1.23
CA GLY A 395 -25.58 -10.24 1.57
C GLY A 395 -26.40 -10.89 0.45
N SER A 396 -26.31 -12.20 0.33
CA SER A 396 -27.01 -12.97 -0.70
C SER A 396 -27.54 -14.29 -0.14
N ALA A 397 -28.81 -14.58 -0.41
CA ALA A 397 -29.43 -15.85 -0.04
C ALA A 397 -28.91 -17.04 -0.87
N THR A 398 -28.29 -16.80 -2.01
CA THR A 398 -27.90 -17.84 -2.97
C THR A 398 -26.40 -18.15 -2.99
N VAL A 399 -25.56 -17.24 -2.53
CA VAL A 399 -24.12 -17.47 -2.45
C VAL A 399 -23.82 -18.42 -1.29
N PRO A 400 -23.11 -19.55 -1.50
CA PRO A 400 -22.85 -20.51 -0.44
C PRO A 400 -21.99 -19.93 0.70
N ASN A 401 -22.31 -20.29 1.94
CA ASN A 401 -21.47 -19.99 3.09
C ASN A 401 -20.36 -21.03 3.21
N PRO A 402 -19.08 -20.67 3.02
CA PRO A 402 -17.97 -21.63 3.00
C PRO A 402 -17.63 -22.20 4.38
N TYR A 403 -18.03 -21.53 5.46
CA TYR A 403 -17.66 -21.89 6.83
C TYR A 403 -18.70 -22.78 7.53
N LEU A 404 -19.94 -22.75 7.09
CA LEU A 404 -21.04 -23.45 7.71
C LEU A 404 -21.61 -24.55 6.79
N GLY A 405 -20.73 -25.40 6.25
CA GLY A 405 -21.10 -26.54 5.43
C GLY A 405 -21.66 -26.21 4.05
N ASN A 406 -21.23 -25.09 3.46
CA ASN A 406 -21.71 -24.59 2.16
C ASN A 406 -23.23 -24.42 2.08
N ARG A 407 -23.91 -24.20 3.22
CA ARG A 407 -25.35 -23.92 3.21
C ARG A 407 -25.64 -22.66 2.37
N PRO A 408 -26.83 -22.55 1.76
CA PRO A 408 -27.22 -21.34 1.03
C PRO A 408 -27.18 -20.10 1.92
N GLY A 409 -26.76 -18.98 1.34
CA GLY A 409 -26.68 -17.67 1.97
C GLY A 409 -25.34 -17.35 2.60
N SER A 410 -24.83 -16.17 2.28
CA SER A 410 -23.59 -15.60 2.79
C SER A 410 -23.62 -14.08 2.67
N ASP A 411 -22.59 -13.41 3.17
CA ASP A 411 -22.33 -11.98 3.00
C ASP A 411 -20.85 -11.70 2.78
N GLU A 412 -20.51 -10.45 2.48
CA GLU A 412 -19.13 -10.04 2.23
C GLU A 412 -18.24 -10.19 3.47
N CYS A 413 -18.78 -10.00 4.67
CA CYS A 413 -18.06 -10.25 5.90
C CYS A 413 -17.55 -11.69 5.96
N VAL A 414 -18.42 -12.64 5.67
CA VAL A 414 -18.11 -14.08 5.67
C VAL A 414 -17.18 -14.45 4.53
N ARG A 415 -17.47 -14.00 3.31
CA ARG A 415 -16.73 -14.40 2.10
C ARG A 415 -15.37 -13.72 1.97
N GLY A 416 -15.30 -12.43 2.32
CA GLY A 416 -14.12 -11.62 2.05
C GLY A 416 -13.22 -11.41 3.27
N TRP A 417 -13.80 -11.24 4.45
CA TRP A 417 -13.07 -10.71 5.60
C TRP A 417 -12.87 -11.69 6.75
N ARG A 418 -13.67 -12.73 6.86
CA ARG A 418 -13.49 -13.73 7.92
C ARG A 418 -12.13 -14.42 7.79
N GLY A 419 -11.46 -14.60 8.92
CA GLY A 419 -10.11 -15.13 8.98
C GLY A 419 -9.01 -14.09 8.76
N LEU A 420 -9.33 -12.90 8.25
CA LEU A 420 -8.36 -11.79 8.21
C LEU A 420 -8.22 -11.10 9.56
N THR A 421 -9.26 -11.12 10.39
CA THR A 421 -9.20 -10.55 11.74
C THR A 421 -8.13 -11.19 12.62
N PRO A 422 -8.04 -12.54 12.76
CA PRO A 422 -6.96 -13.16 13.51
C PRO A 422 -5.59 -12.89 12.92
N LEU A 423 -5.45 -12.89 11.58
CA LEU A 423 -4.20 -12.52 10.92
C LEU A 423 -3.78 -11.07 11.23
N THR A 424 -4.75 -10.18 11.41
CA THR A 424 -4.51 -8.77 11.73
C THR A 424 -4.16 -8.55 13.20
N LEU A 425 -4.82 -9.24 14.11
CA LEU A 425 -4.82 -8.95 15.54
C LEU A 425 -4.06 -9.97 16.39
N ASN A 426 -4.09 -11.27 16.04
CA ASN A 426 -3.55 -12.33 16.88
C ASN A 426 -2.04 -12.53 16.67
N PRO A 427 -1.19 -12.20 17.67
CA PRO A 427 0.26 -12.32 17.53
C PRO A 427 0.75 -13.78 17.43
N LEU A 428 -0.10 -14.75 17.78
CA LEU A 428 0.20 -16.17 17.66
C LEU A 428 -0.19 -16.74 16.29
N TRP A 429 -0.73 -15.92 15.38
CA TRP A 429 -1.01 -16.31 14.02
C TRP A 429 0.28 -16.71 13.30
N THR A 430 0.50 -18.01 13.11
CA THR A 430 1.65 -18.53 12.39
C THR A 430 1.18 -19.19 11.11
N GLN A 431 1.71 -18.75 9.99
CA GLN A 431 1.57 -19.52 8.76
C GLN A 431 2.67 -20.57 8.73
N LEU A 432 2.28 -21.82 8.56
CA LEU A 432 3.22 -22.91 8.38
C LEU A 432 3.92 -22.76 7.04
N ASP A 433 5.23 -22.54 7.06
CA ASP A 433 6.06 -22.53 5.87
C ASP A 433 7.21 -23.53 6.08
N PRO A 434 7.37 -24.54 5.19
CA PRO A 434 8.43 -25.54 5.33
C PRO A 434 9.84 -24.94 5.30
N LEU A 435 10.03 -23.73 4.78
CA LEU A 435 11.32 -23.05 4.81
C LEU A 435 11.79 -22.66 6.22
N TRP A 436 10.90 -22.63 7.21
CA TRP A 436 11.33 -22.43 8.61
C TRP A 436 12.34 -23.49 9.07
N ALA A 437 12.30 -24.70 8.48
CA ALA A 437 13.31 -25.73 8.74
C ALA A 437 14.73 -25.35 8.27
N ARG A 438 14.88 -24.32 7.44
CA ARG A 438 16.16 -23.77 6.95
C ARG A 438 16.72 -22.64 7.84
N MET A 439 15.98 -22.24 8.89
CA MET A 439 16.39 -21.16 9.80
C MET A 439 17.17 -21.67 11.00
N ASP A 440 18.18 -20.91 11.40
CA ASP A 440 18.92 -21.12 12.65
C ASP A 440 18.82 -19.89 13.56
N PRO A 441 18.73 -20.09 14.89
CA PRO A 441 18.61 -21.39 15.56
C PRO A 441 17.27 -22.07 15.25
N PRO A 442 17.19 -23.41 15.33
CA PRO A 442 15.94 -24.14 15.13
C PRO A 442 14.82 -23.64 16.06
N GLY A 443 13.61 -23.56 15.52
CA GLY A 443 12.45 -23.08 16.29
C GLY A 443 12.35 -21.56 16.44
N VAL A 444 13.23 -20.78 15.82
CA VAL A 444 13.23 -19.31 15.88
C VAL A 444 11.87 -18.70 15.48
N ALA A 445 11.14 -19.35 14.58
CA ALA A 445 9.80 -18.90 14.18
C ALA A 445 8.81 -18.80 15.35
N ALA A 446 8.96 -19.67 16.37
CA ALA A 446 8.09 -19.64 17.55
C ALA A 446 8.41 -18.49 18.52
N THR A 447 9.53 -17.78 18.31
CA THR A 447 9.94 -16.66 19.18
C THR A 447 9.44 -15.32 18.68
N VAL A 448 8.76 -15.27 17.53
CA VAL A 448 8.25 -14.06 16.94
C VAL A 448 6.73 -14.08 16.87
N HIS A 449 6.16 -12.91 16.89
CA HIS A 449 4.75 -12.68 16.73
C HIS A 449 4.49 -12.25 15.28
N TRP A 450 3.49 -12.87 14.62
CA TRP A 450 3.19 -12.59 13.22
C TRP A 450 1.77 -12.09 13.05
N THR A 451 1.63 -10.79 12.87
CA THR A 451 0.38 -10.11 12.50
C THR A 451 0.69 -8.90 11.64
N HIS A 452 -0.33 -8.25 11.08
CA HIS A 452 -0.14 -6.92 10.46
C HIS A 452 0.38 -5.90 11.47
N ALA A 453 -0.06 -5.98 12.75
CA ALA A 453 0.42 -5.07 13.78
C ALA A 453 1.93 -5.26 14.01
N GLU A 454 2.42 -6.51 14.06
CA GLU A 454 3.85 -6.79 14.22
C GLU A 454 4.68 -6.37 12.99
N ASP A 455 4.14 -6.52 11.78
CA ASP A 455 4.75 -5.98 10.56
C ASP A 455 4.87 -4.43 10.64
N LEU A 456 3.90 -3.79 11.28
CA LEU A 456 3.84 -2.34 11.48
C LEU A 456 4.43 -1.84 12.81
N LYS A 457 5.13 -2.69 13.59
CA LYS A 457 5.64 -2.29 14.92
C LYS A 457 6.60 -1.10 14.90
N THR A 458 7.31 -0.88 13.80
CA THR A 458 8.16 0.31 13.60
C THR A 458 7.33 1.59 13.43
N ILE A 459 6.06 1.46 13.08
CA ILE A 459 5.09 2.54 12.90
C ILE A 459 4.23 2.72 14.14
N TYR A 460 3.66 1.62 14.65
CA TYR A 460 2.76 1.62 15.80
C TYR A 460 3.47 1.68 17.14
N GLY A 461 4.75 1.29 17.18
CA GLY A 461 5.50 1.11 18.41
C GLY A 461 5.14 -0.16 19.16
N VAL A 462 5.94 -0.50 20.17
CA VAL A 462 5.77 -1.67 21.04
C VAL A 462 5.20 -1.24 22.38
N GLY A 463 4.23 -1.99 22.90
CA GLY A 463 3.62 -1.78 24.20
C GLY A 463 4.51 -2.27 25.35
N PRO A 464 4.15 -1.94 26.62
CA PRO A 464 4.88 -2.41 27.79
C PRO A 464 4.85 -3.95 27.95
N ASP A 465 3.88 -4.61 27.32
CA ASP A 465 3.70 -6.06 27.30
C ASP A 465 4.58 -6.77 26.25
N GLY A 466 5.36 -6.00 25.45
CA GLY A 466 6.26 -6.53 24.42
C GLY A 466 5.59 -6.78 23.06
N TYR A 467 4.28 -6.55 22.94
CA TYR A 467 3.53 -6.70 21.68
C TYR A 467 3.44 -5.38 20.93
N ALA A 468 3.24 -5.46 19.61
CA ALA A 468 2.92 -4.28 18.82
C ALA A 468 1.62 -3.63 19.32
N ARG A 469 1.60 -2.31 19.35
CA ARG A 469 0.39 -1.56 19.68
C ARG A 469 -0.65 -1.73 18.58
N ASN A 470 -1.93 -1.66 18.93
CA ASN A 470 -3.05 -1.83 18.01
C ASN A 470 -3.90 -0.56 17.93
N SER A 471 -4.24 -0.15 16.70
CA SER A 471 -5.02 1.06 16.46
C SER A 471 -6.53 0.85 16.46
N TRP A 472 -7.02 -0.40 16.44
CA TRP A 472 -8.45 -0.69 16.38
C TRP A 472 -9.17 -0.28 17.67
N ASP A 473 -10.31 0.41 17.51
CA ASP A 473 -11.12 0.97 18.58
C ASP A 473 -12.61 0.74 18.29
N ASN A 474 -13.38 0.29 19.27
CA ASN A 474 -14.84 0.24 19.15
C ASN A 474 -15.57 0.90 20.34
N VAL A 475 -14.88 1.72 21.11
CA VAL A 475 -15.49 2.49 22.19
C VAL A 475 -16.50 3.49 21.63
N GLY A 476 -17.70 3.47 22.14
CA GLY A 476 -18.79 4.37 21.73
C GLY A 476 -19.45 4.03 20.40
N VAL A 477 -18.97 3.02 19.67
CA VAL A 477 -19.56 2.58 18.39
C VAL A 477 -20.93 1.96 18.64
N GLN A 478 -21.97 2.56 18.07
CA GLN A 478 -23.36 2.14 18.20
C GLN A 478 -23.74 1.23 17.02
N TYR A 479 -23.34 -0.04 17.07
CA TYR A 479 -23.65 -1.00 16.00
C TYR A 479 -25.16 -1.06 15.75
N GLY A 480 -25.55 -1.03 14.48
CA GLY A 480 -26.96 -1.07 14.09
C GLY A 480 -27.76 0.21 14.32
N LEU A 481 -27.12 1.39 14.51
CA LEU A 481 -27.84 2.65 14.73
C LEU A 481 -28.79 2.98 13.59
N LYS A 482 -28.35 2.88 12.32
CA LYS A 482 -29.23 3.08 11.16
C LYS A 482 -30.31 2.00 11.07
N SER A 483 -30.02 0.77 11.47
CA SER A 483 -31.00 -0.33 11.52
C SER A 483 -32.08 -0.06 12.57
N LEU A 484 -31.74 0.58 13.69
CA LEU A 484 -32.70 1.06 14.67
C LEU A 484 -33.56 2.19 14.09
N THR A 485 -32.93 3.20 13.50
CA THR A 485 -33.68 4.38 12.99
C THR A 485 -34.56 4.06 11.77
N SER A 486 -34.23 3.04 11.02
CA SER A 486 -35.06 2.51 9.92
C SER A 486 -36.17 1.56 10.39
N GLY A 487 -36.18 1.18 11.69
CA GLY A 487 -37.17 0.27 12.26
C GLY A 487 -36.87 -1.21 12.04
N LEU A 488 -35.72 -1.58 11.48
CA LEU A 488 -35.29 -2.97 11.39
C LEU A 488 -35.01 -3.56 12.77
N LEU A 489 -34.28 -2.87 13.62
CA LEU A 489 -34.07 -3.24 15.02
C LEU A 489 -35.09 -2.52 15.89
N THR A 490 -35.70 -3.28 16.80
CA THR A 490 -36.42 -2.69 17.93
C THR A 490 -35.43 -2.08 18.93
N PRO A 491 -35.85 -1.16 19.80
CA PRO A 491 -35.03 -0.65 20.88
C PRO A 491 -34.40 -1.74 21.76
N ALA A 492 -35.16 -2.80 22.06
CA ALA A 492 -34.67 -3.90 22.86
C ALA A 492 -33.53 -4.68 22.14
N GLU A 493 -33.70 -4.97 20.85
CA GLU A 493 -32.67 -5.64 20.05
C GLU A 493 -31.43 -4.77 19.88
N PHE A 494 -31.58 -3.46 19.70
CA PHE A 494 -30.44 -2.54 19.63
C PHE A 494 -29.64 -2.49 20.93
N LEU A 495 -30.31 -2.48 22.08
CA LEU A 495 -29.66 -2.56 23.40
C LEU A 495 -28.96 -3.89 23.58
N ASP A 496 -29.61 -5.00 23.23
CA ASP A 496 -29.08 -6.36 23.35
C ASP A 496 -27.82 -6.54 22.46
N LEU A 497 -27.90 -6.11 21.19
CA LEU A 497 -26.75 -6.13 20.26
C LEU A 497 -25.55 -5.39 20.85
N ASN A 498 -25.74 -4.14 21.27
CA ASN A 498 -24.64 -3.31 21.75
C ASN A 498 -24.09 -3.75 23.11
N GLU A 499 -24.87 -4.44 23.93
CA GLU A 499 -24.41 -5.07 25.17
C GLU A 499 -23.57 -6.32 24.88
N LYS A 500 -23.94 -7.13 23.87
CA LYS A 500 -23.42 -8.50 23.69
C LYS A 500 -22.43 -8.67 22.53
N VAL A 501 -22.33 -7.71 21.61
CA VAL A 501 -21.43 -7.84 20.44
C VAL A 501 -19.97 -8.00 20.84
N GLY A 502 -19.56 -7.46 22.00
CA GLY A 502 -18.23 -7.67 22.55
C GLY A 502 -17.10 -6.95 21.83
N THR A 503 -15.91 -7.49 22.00
CA THR A 503 -14.65 -6.97 21.46
C THR A 503 -13.59 -8.08 21.40
N TRP A 504 -12.38 -7.74 20.89
CA TRP A 504 -11.23 -8.62 20.86
C TRP A 504 -10.39 -8.51 22.13
N LYS A 505 -9.78 -9.64 22.56
CA LYS A 505 -8.81 -9.63 23.66
C LYS A 505 -7.57 -8.81 23.29
N PRO A 506 -6.86 -8.25 24.28
CA PRO A 506 -5.52 -7.70 24.07
C PRO A 506 -4.57 -8.78 23.51
N ALA A 507 -3.59 -8.35 22.70
CA ALA A 507 -2.63 -9.25 22.05
C ALA A 507 -1.95 -10.24 23.03
N SER A 508 -1.56 -9.75 24.21
CA SER A 508 -0.95 -10.56 25.28
C SER A 508 -1.86 -11.62 25.93
N GLN A 509 -3.16 -11.56 25.67
CA GLN A 509 -4.17 -12.48 26.21
C GLN A 509 -4.80 -13.39 25.14
N MET A 510 -4.42 -13.19 23.87
CA MET A 510 -4.90 -14.04 22.80
C MET A 510 -4.30 -15.44 22.90
N VAL A 511 -5.08 -16.43 22.48
CA VAL A 511 -4.66 -17.83 22.37
C VAL A 511 -4.52 -18.19 20.90
N GLN A 512 -3.78 -19.26 20.61
CA GLN A 512 -3.63 -19.76 19.25
C GLN A 512 -5.01 -19.99 18.62
N GLU A 513 -5.20 -19.47 17.42
CA GLU A 513 -6.40 -19.73 16.65
C GLU A 513 -6.55 -21.22 16.35
N GLY A 514 -7.81 -21.67 16.29
CA GLY A 514 -8.13 -22.94 15.65
C GLY A 514 -7.86 -22.87 14.15
N CYS A 515 -8.65 -23.54 13.35
CA CYS A 515 -8.59 -23.44 11.90
C CYS A 515 -9.75 -22.57 11.40
N PRO A 516 -9.61 -21.26 11.28
CA PRO A 516 -10.74 -20.36 11.02
C PRO A 516 -11.19 -20.37 9.56
N PHE A 517 -10.39 -20.90 8.62
CA PHE A 517 -10.70 -20.76 7.19
C PHE A 517 -11.65 -21.82 6.65
N THR A 518 -11.36 -23.09 6.84
CA THR A 518 -12.24 -24.21 6.47
C THR A 518 -11.93 -25.44 7.32
N PRO A 519 -12.90 -26.33 7.59
CA PRO A 519 -12.61 -27.61 8.28
C PRO A 519 -11.58 -28.46 7.54
N ALA A 520 -11.59 -28.46 6.20
CA ALA A 520 -10.66 -29.20 5.37
C ALA A 520 -9.21 -28.71 5.47
N ALA A 521 -8.99 -27.46 5.86
CA ALA A 521 -7.65 -26.91 6.09
C ALA A 521 -7.10 -27.25 7.49
N CYS A 522 -7.92 -27.84 8.37
CA CYS A 522 -7.54 -28.22 9.71
C CYS A 522 -6.84 -29.58 9.74
N ALA A 523 -5.67 -29.64 10.38
CA ALA A 523 -5.05 -30.94 10.70
C ALA A 523 -5.94 -31.77 11.65
N ASP A 524 -6.65 -31.10 12.56
CA ASP A 524 -7.67 -31.67 13.44
C ASP A 524 -9.00 -30.92 13.25
N PRO A 525 -10.00 -31.52 12.59
CA PRO A 525 -11.31 -30.89 12.37
C PRO A 525 -12.03 -30.46 13.66
N ALA A 526 -11.71 -31.07 14.81
CA ALA A 526 -12.30 -30.70 16.09
C ALA A 526 -11.82 -29.32 16.60
N GLN A 527 -10.75 -28.78 16.01
CA GLN A 527 -10.22 -27.45 16.34
C GLN A 527 -10.77 -26.35 15.41
N PHE A 528 -11.65 -26.69 14.48
CA PHE A 528 -12.28 -25.69 13.61
C PHE A 528 -13.09 -24.70 14.44
N ASP A 529 -12.70 -23.42 14.39
CA ASP A 529 -13.40 -22.31 15.01
C ASP A 529 -13.68 -21.24 13.95
N PRO A 530 -14.87 -21.25 13.36
CA PRO A 530 -15.22 -20.31 12.29
C PRO A 530 -15.35 -18.85 12.77
N TRP A 531 -15.32 -18.61 14.09
CA TRP A 531 -15.63 -17.33 14.70
C TRP A 531 -14.45 -16.66 15.43
N SER A 532 -13.34 -17.36 15.62
CA SER A 532 -12.26 -16.90 16.52
C SER A 532 -12.77 -16.58 17.94
N ALA A 533 -13.82 -17.28 18.38
CA ALA A 533 -14.57 -16.96 19.61
C ALA A 533 -13.70 -16.99 20.87
N ARG A 534 -12.63 -17.80 20.86
CA ARG A 534 -11.67 -17.89 21.99
C ARG A 534 -10.93 -16.58 22.26
N ASN A 535 -10.83 -15.71 21.26
CA ASN A 535 -10.16 -14.42 21.32
C ASN A 535 -11.13 -13.23 21.46
N MET A 536 -12.44 -13.51 21.52
CA MET A 536 -13.47 -12.52 21.84
C MET A 536 -13.64 -12.36 23.35
N GLN A 537 -14.10 -11.20 23.79
CA GLN A 537 -14.46 -10.90 25.17
C GLN A 537 -15.57 -9.85 25.25
N PRO A 538 -16.33 -9.77 26.39
CA PRO A 538 -17.29 -8.70 26.62
C PRO A 538 -16.65 -7.32 26.67
N GLY A 539 -17.45 -6.28 26.45
CA GLY A 539 -17.03 -4.87 26.55
C GLY A 539 -16.59 -4.26 25.24
N ARG A 540 -15.73 -3.26 25.33
CA ARG A 540 -15.21 -2.48 24.19
C ARG A 540 -13.69 -2.33 24.30
N THR A 541 -12.98 -2.25 23.19
CA THR A 541 -11.52 -1.98 23.13
C THR A 541 -11.26 -0.55 22.75
N THR A 542 -10.37 0.09 23.51
CA THR A 542 -9.80 1.39 23.17
C THR A 542 -8.57 1.20 22.30
N GLY A 543 -8.54 1.83 21.13
CA GLY A 543 -7.38 1.86 20.26
C GLY A 543 -6.21 2.62 20.90
N ASP A 544 -4.99 2.11 20.70
CA ASP A 544 -3.80 2.76 21.24
C ASP A 544 -3.51 4.07 20.50
N ARG A 545 -3.46 5.16 21.25
CA ARG A 545 -3.26 6.52 20.71
C ARG A 545 -1.91 6.71 20.04
N ILE A 546 -0.87 5.98 20.48
CA ILE A 546 0.46 6.03 19.85
C ILE A 546 0.41 5.33 18.50
N ALA A 547 -0.28 4.18 18.41
CA ALA A 547 -0.46 3.47 17.15
C ALA A 547 -1.26 4.30 16.14
N ILE A 548 -2.39 4.88 16.55
CA ILE A 548 -3.22 5.74 15.70
C ILE A 548 -2.40 6.95 15.20
N LYS A 549 -1.71 7.65 16.11
CA LYS A 549 -0.84 8.76 15.75
C LYS A 549 0.26 8.34 14.77
N GLY A 550 0.91 7.19 15.01
CA GLY A 550 1.93 6.64 14.15
C GLY A 550 1.41 6.34 12.74
N ALA A 551 0.20 5.77 12.61
CA ALA A 551 -0.45 5.51 11.33
C ALA A 551 -0.65 6.80 10.50
N TYR A 552 -1.05 7.90 11.13
CA TYR A 552 -1.18 9.20 10.46
C TYR A 552 0.19 9.82 10.11
N GLU A 553 1.10 9.90 11.08
CA GLU A 553 2.39 10.60 10.92
C GLU A 553 3.34 9.89 9.94
N SER A 554 3.25 8.58 9.82
CA SER A 554 4.00 7.80 8.83
C SER A 554 3.44 7.91 7.41
N GLY A 555 2.22 8.50 7.26
CA GLY A 555 1.51 8.57 5.98
C GLY A 555 0.88 7.25 5.54
N HIS A 556 0.72 6.25 6.42
CA HIS A 556 -0.02 5.02 6.10
C HIS A 556 -1.52 5.29 5.92
N VAL A 557 -2.07 6.28 6.63
CA VAL A 557 -3.42 6.76 6.39
C VAL A 557 -3.44 7.64 5.15
N PHE A 558 -4.21 7.27 4.15
CA PHE A 558 -4.50 8.15 3.03
C PHE A 558 -5.43 9.27 3.50
N THR A 559 -4.92 10.48 3.57
CA THR A 559 -5.65 11.66 4.06
C THR A 559 -6.31 12.46 2.95
N GLY A 560 -6.08 12.10 1.69
CA GLY A 560 -6.55 12.82 0.51
C GLY A 560 -5.55 13.80 -0.10
N LYS A 561 -4.37 13.96 0.49
CA LYS A 561 -3.29 14.82 -0.03
C LYS A 561 -2.59 14.17 -1.23
N ILE A 562 -3.16 14.30 -2.40
CA ILE A 562 -2.60 13.74 -3.64
C ILE A 562 -2.95 14.63 -4.83
N ASP A 563 -1.99 14.94 -5.68
CA ASP A 563 -2.12 15.85 -6.82
C ASP A 563 -1.84 15.21 -8.19
N ILE A 564 -1.40 13.94 -8.21
CA ILE A 564 -1.15 13.23 -9.46
C ILE A 564 -2.46 12.83 -10.17
N PRO A 565 -2.48 12.70 -11.51
CA PRO A 565 -3.59 12.12 -12.26
C PRO A 565 -3.94 10.70 -11.83
N ILE A 566 -5.23 10.43 -11.61
CA ILE A 566 -5.72 9.12 -11.14
C ILE A 566 -6.91 8.67 -11.99
N ILE A 567 -6.82 7.46 -12.55
CA ILE A 567 -7.97 6.72 -13.09
C ILE A 567 -8.24 5.54 -12.16
N ASP A 568 -9.16 5.70 -11.23
CA ASP A 568 -9.60 4.64 -10.30
C ASP A 568 -10.56 3.72 -11.04
N TRP A 569 -10.05 2.60 -11.52
CA TRP A 569 -10.83 1.61 -12.25
C TRP A 569 -11.22 0.45 -11.37
N ARG A 570 -12.49 0.05 -11.45
CA ARG A 570 -13.05 -1.05 -10.67
C ARG A 570 -13.89 -1.97 -11.53
N HIS A 571 -13.68 -3.28 -11.39
CA HIS A 571 -14.69 -4.24 -11.80
C HIS A 571 -15.78 -4.31 -10.71
N TYR A 572 -17.04 -4.29 -11.10
CA TYR A 572 -18.17 -4.34 -10.17
C TYR A 572 -18.63 -5.80 -9.98
N LEU A 573 -18.47 -6.33 -8.78
CA LEU A 573 -18.69 -7.73 -8.39
C LEU A 573 -19.50 -7.88 -7.10
N GLU A 574 -20.29 -6.88 -6.71
CA GLU A 574 -21.03 -6.91 -5.43
C GLU A 574 -21.90 -8.16 -5.28
N ASP A 575 -22.52 -8.64 -6.37
CA ASP A 575 -23.36 -9.86 -6.35
C ASP A 575 -22.59 -11.14 -6.04
N GLN A 576 -21.27 -11.13 -6.18
CA GLN A 576 -20.36 -12.25 -5.86
C GLN A 576 -19.86 -12.19 -4.42
N LEU A 577 -20.24 -11.18 -3.66
CA LEU A 577 -19.77 -10.87 -2.31
C LEU A 577 -18.23 -10.76 -2.27
N ASP A 578 -17.68 -10.01 -3.22
CA ASP A 578 -16.25 -9.74 -3.32
C ASP A 578 -15.81 -8.74 -2.25
N MET A 579 -14.67 -9.01 -1.62
CA MET A 579 -14.08 -8.11 -0.61
C MET A 579 -13.71 -6.70 -1.17
N HIS A 580 -13.66 -6.52 -2.49
CA HIS A 580 -13.29 -5.25 -3.11
C HIS A 580 -14.50 -4.31 -3.21
N ASN A 581 -15.00 -3.89 -2.06
CA ASN A 581 -16.21 -3.08 -1.91
C ASN A 581 -16.17 -1.79 -2.75
N SER A 582 -17.22 -1.54 -3.53
CA SER A 582 -17.25 -0.45 -4.51
C SER A 582 -17.27 0.94 -3.88
N HIS A 583 -17.74 1.10 -2.63
CA HIS A 583 -17.72 2.38 -1.92
C HIS A 583 -16.30 2.92 -1.70
N GLN A 584 -15.26 2.09 -1.77
CA GLN A 584 -13.87 2.49 -1.48
C GLN A 584 -13.33 3.55 -2.46
N SER A 585 -13.73 3.52 -3.74
CA SER A 585 -13.36 4.58 -4.70
C SER A 585 -13.94 5.94 -4.28
N PHE A 586 -15.17 5.93 -3.77
CA PHE A 586 -15.84 7.14 -3.27
C PHE A 586 -15.32 7.57 -1.89
N ALA A 587 -14.92 6.62 -1.05
CA ALA A 587 -14.21 6.91 0.22
C ALA A 587 -12.90 7.66 -0.06
N SER A 588 -12.11 7.22 -1.04
CA SER A 588 -10.88 7.89 -1.45
C SER A 588 -11.18 9.29 -2.00
N ARG A 589 -12.19 9.45 -2.86
CA ARG A 589 -12.63 10.75 -3.38
C ARG A 589 -13.08 11.69 -2.25
N GLN A 590 -13.86 11.18 -1.29
CA GLN A 590 -14.33 11.99 -0.16
C GLN A 590 -13.16 12.48 0.70
N ARG A 591 -12.13 11.65 0.91
CA ARG A 591 -10.90 12.09 1.61
C ARG A 591 -10.18 13.21 0.87
N MET A 592 -10.10 13.15 -0.46
CA MET A 592 -9.52 14.24 -1.27
C MET A 592 -10.35 15.53 -1.14
N LEU A 593 -11.68 15.42 -1.22
CA LEU A 593 -12.59 16.57 -1.01
C LEU A 593 -12.47 17.15 0.41
N ASN A 594 -12.29 16.31 1.44
CA ASN A 594 -12.10 16.75 2.81
C ASN A 594 -10.74 17.42 3.04
N TYR A 595 -9.72 17.07 2.22
CA TYR A 595 -8.37 17.62 2.37
C TYR A 595 -8.25 19.07 1.87
N ASP A 596 -8.69 19.33 0.64
CA ASP A 596 -8.54 20.66 -0.01
C ASP A 596 -9.77 21.13 -0.80
N GLY A 597 -10.90 20.41 -0.70
CA GLY A 597 -12.13 20.72 -1.43
C GLY A 597 -12.11 20.28 -2.90
N ASN A 598 -11.07 19.58 -3.36
CA ASN A 598 -10.87 19.26 -4.77
C ASN A 598 -10.48 17.77 -4.97
N ALA A 599 -11.10 17.12 -5.97
CA ALA A 599 -10.74 15.78 -6.43
C ALA A 599 -10.75 15.71 -7.97
N SER A 600 -10.49 16.84 -8.65
CA SER A 600 -10.56 16.93 -10.11
C SER A 600 -9.47 16.13 -10.83
N ASN A 601 -8.39 15.76 -10.13
CA ASN A 601 -7.31 14.88 -10.61
C ASN A 601 -7.67 13.39 -10.53
N GLN A 602 -8.83 13.00 -9.95
CA GLN A 602 -9.32 11.63 -9.93
C GLN A 602 -10.56 11.49 -10.82
N VAL A 603 -10.61 10.40 -11.59
CA VAL A 603 -11.82 9.90 -12.23
C VAL A 603 -12.10 8.48 -11.81
N ILE A 604 -13.39 8.09 -11.70
CA ILE A 604 -13.84 6.76 -11.26
C ILE A 604 -14.51 6.06 -12.44
N TRP A 605 -13.96 4.87 -12.78
CA TRP A 605 -14.48 4.01 -13.83
C TRP A 605 -14.95 2.68 -13.25
N PHE A 606 -16.21 2.30 -13.48
CA PHE A 606 -16.69 0.96 -13.15
C PHE A 606 -16.95 0.16 -14.41
N THR A 607 -16.50 -1.08 -14.43
CA THR A 607 -16.83 -2.07 -15.47
C THR A 607 -17.67 -3.16 -14.85
N ASP A 608 -18.85 -3.45 -15.43
CA ASP A 608 -19.68 -4.55 -14.98
C ASP A 608 -18.95 -5.88 -15.16
N ALA A 609 -18.89 -6.66 -14.11
CA ALA A 609 -18.25 -7.98 -14.12
C ALA A 609 -19.22 -9.10 -13.70
N ARG A 610 -20.51 -8.90 -13.87
CA ARG A 610 -21.59 -9.84 -13.51
C ARG A 610 -22.12 -10.58 -14.74
N PRO A 611 -21.90 -11.93 -14.88
CA PRO A 611 -21.05 -12.79 -14.06
C PRO A 611 -19.56 -12.65 -14.40
N ALA A 612 -18.75 -12.77 -13.43
CA ALA A 612 -17.32 -12.85 -13.17
C ALA A 612 -16.27 -12.64 -14.31
N VAL A 613 -16.54 -11.94 -15.40
CA VAL A 613 -15.55 -11.57 -16.43
C VAL A 613 -15.66 -10.06 -16.70
N ALA A 614 -14.73 -9.28 -16.17
CA ALA A 614 -14.63 -7.87 -16.49
C ALA A 614 -13.78 -7.67 -17.76
N PHE A 615 -14.22 -6.76 -18.63
CA PHE A 615 -13.37 -6.21 -19.67
C PHE A 615 -12.25 -5.38 -19.02
N ASP A 616 -11.00 -5.60 -19.42
CA ASP A 616 -9.86 -4.86 -18.88
C ASP A 616 -9.76 -3.46 -19.51
N GLN A 617 -10.03 -2.44 -18.70
CA GLN A 617 -9.96 -1.04 -19.12
C GLN A 617 -8.53 -0.46 -19.01
N THR A 618 -7.54 -1.22 -18.56
CA THR A 618 -6.17 -0.71 -18.36
C THR A 618 -5.54 -0.15 -19.63
N PRO A 619 -5.67 -0.77 -20.82
CA PRO A 619 -5.11 -0.17 -22.04
C PRO A 619 -5.71 1.20 -22.37
N GLN A 620 -7.02 1.35 -22.19
CA GLN A 620 -7.70 2.64 -22.37
C GLN A 620 -7.23 3.66 -21.32
N ALA A 621 -7.13 3.26 -20.06
CA ALA A 621 -6.64 4.10 -18.98
C ALA A 621 -5.20 4.57 -19.22
N LEU A 622 -4.31 3.68 -19.69
CA LEU A 622 -2.93 4.03 -20.05
C LEU A 622 -2.90 5.06 -21.18
N THR A 623 -3.77 4.95 -22.17
CA THR A 623 -3.85 5.94 -23.28
C THR A 623 -4.28 7.31 -22.76
N VAL A 624 -5.28 7.37 -21.88
CA VAL A 624 -5.77 8.63 -21.28
C VAL A 624 -4.71 9.25 -20.36
N ILE A 625 -4.02 8.43 -19.55
CA ILE A 625 -2.90 8.90 -18.72
C ILE A 625 -1.74 9.42 -19.59
N ASP A 626 -1.40 8.73 -20.68
CA ASP A 626 -0.32 9.20 -21.57
C ASP A 626 -0.62 10.57 -22.15
N GLU A 627 -1.84 10.80 -22.63
CA GLU A 627 -2.26 12.11 -23.10
C GLU A 627 -2.17 13.17 -21.98
N TRP A 628 -2.66 12.84 -20.78
CA TRP A 628 -2.62 13.75 -19.64
C TRP A 628 -1.18 14.12 -19.26
N MET A 629 -0.31 13.13 -19.15
CA MET A 629 1.09 13.36 -18.77
C MET A 629 1.88 14.11 -19.82
N ARG A 630 1.67 13.82 -21.11
CA ARG A 630 2.39 14.53 -22.21
C ARG A 630 1.96 15.98 -22.37
N THR A 631 0.68 16.28 -22.15
CA THR A 631 0.14 17.62 -22.38
C THR A 631 0.14 18.48 -21.11
N GLY A 632 0.27 17.85 -19.93
CA GLY A 632 0.09 18.52 -18.64
C GLY A 632 -1.34 19.02 -18.41
N THR A 633 -2.30 18.63 -19.27
CA THR A 633 -3.69 19.07 -19.23
C THR A 633 -4.61 17.85 -19.17
N LYS A 634 -5.63 17.90 -18.29
CA LYS A 634 -6.63 16.84 -18.18
C LYS A 634 -7.37 16.65 -19.51
N PRO A 635 -7.25 15.50 -20.19
CA PRO A 635 -7.92 15.27 -21.47
C PRO A 635 -9.45 15.11 -21.29
N ALA A 636 -10.20 15.39 -22.34
CA ALA A 636 -11.67 15.26 -22.33
C ALA A 636 -12.13 13.84 -22.02
N ALA A 637 -11.33 12.84 -22.34
CA ALA A 637 -11.61 11.43 -22.03
C ALA A 637 -11.44 11.07 -20.54
N ALA A 638 -10.73 11.90 -19.75
CA ALA A 638 -10.53 11.71 -18.32
C ALA A 638 -11.74 12.25 -17.53
N VAL A 639 -12.86 11.54 -17.65
CA VAL A 639 -14.12 11.81 -16.93
C VAL A 639 -14.59 10.53 -16.23
N ASP A 640 -15.49 10.68 -15.27
CA ASP A 640 -16.16 9.56 -14.62
C ASP A 640 -16.96 8.75 -15.64
N LYS A 641 -16.92 7.41 -15.55
CA LYS A 641 -17.55 6.51 -16.51
C LYS A 641 -18.05 5.23 -15.87
N CYS A 642 -18.96 4.58 -16.56
CA CYS A 642 -19.26 3.18 -16.32
C CYS A 642 -19.47 2.41 -17.64
N PHE A 643 -19.17 1.09 -17.60
CA PHE A 643 -19.06 0.24 -18.77
C PHE A 643 -19.82 -1.08 -18.57
N THR A 644 -20.25 -1.68 -19.68
CA THR A 644 -20.80 -3.03 -19.72
C THR A 644 -19.72 -4.09 -19.51
N THR A 645 -20.12 -5.34 -19.37
CA THR A 645 -19.24 -6.52 -19.30
C THR A 645 -18.32 -6.69 -20.52
N THR A 646 -18.66 -6.07 -21.65
CA THR A 646 -17.87 -6.10 -22.90
C THR A 646 -17.02 -4.84 -23.08
N GLY A 647 -17.01 -3.93 -22.12
CA GLY A 647 -16.24 -2.68 -22.18
C GLY A 647 -16.92 -1.55 -22.94
N ALA A 648 -18.19 -1.71 -23.37
CA ALA A 648 -18.95 -0.62 -23.99
C ALA A 648 -19.36 0.42 -22.93
N GLU A 649 -19.20 1.72 -23.23
CA GLU A 649 -19.58 2.80 -22.33
C GLU A 649 -21.10 2.85 -22.14
N ILE A 650 -21.56 2.83 -20.88
CA ILE A 650 -22.95 3.00 -20.49
C ILE A 650 -23.24 4.49 -20.32
N ALA A 651 -22.38 5.19 -19.58
CA ALA A 651 -22.49 6.61 -19.32
C ALA A 651 -21.12 7.21 -18.97
N SER A 652 -20.99 8.52 -19.26
CA SER A 652 -19.80 9.30 -18.89
C SER A 652 -20.16 10.74 -18.53
N GLY A 653 -19.30 11.38 -17.73
CA GLY A 653 -19.44 12.79 -17.38
C GLY A 653 -19.55 13.05 -15.88
N PRO A 654 -19.68 14.33 -15.47
CA PRO A 654 -19.52 14.73 -14.06
C PRO A 654 -20.67 14.29 -13.14
N ASN A 655 -21.85 13.93 -13.69
CA ASN A 655 -23.06 13.64 -12.91
C ASN A 655 -23.41 12.15 -12.86
N VAL A 656 -22.59 11.28 -13.48
CA VAL A 656 -22.92 9.84 -13.57
C VAL A 656 -22.93 9.13 -12.20
N TRP A 657 -22.19 9.67 -11.22
CA TRP A 657 -22.13 9.20 -9.84
C TRP A 657 -22.88 10.07 -8.83
N ASP A 658 -23.78 10.97 -9.29
CA ASP A 658 -24.63 11.75 -8.39
C ASP A 658 -25.45 10.83 -7.47
N GLY A 659 -25.74 11.28 -6.25
CA GLY A 659 -26.45 10.55 -5.22
C GLY A 659 -25.56 9.72 -4.28
N ILE A 660 -24.24 9.63 -4.52
CA ILE A 660 -23.30 8.93 -3.62
C ILE A 660 -22.65 9.91 -2.63
N LEU A 661 -22.03 10.97 -3.12
CA LEU A 661 -21.34 11.98 -2.30
C LEU A 661 -22.08 13.33 -2.26
N ASN A 662 -23.31 13.36 -2.73
CA ASN A 662 -24.18 14.54 -2.73
C ASN A 662 -25.65 14.13 -2.63
N ASP A 663 -26.53 15.08 -2.34
CA ASP A 663 -27.97 14.87 -2.19
C ASP A 663 -28.74 14.99 -3.50
N ARG A 664 -28.08 14.85 -4.66
CA ARG A 664 -28.74 14.89 -5.96
C ARG A 664 -29.42 13.54 -6.27
N PRO A 665 -30.39 13.51 -7.20
CA PRO A 665 -30.91 12.25 -7.70
C PRO A 665 -29.80 11.36 -8.25
N ALA A 666 -29.95 10.05 -8.07
CA ALA A 666 -28.94 9.07 -8.51
C ALA A 666 -28.64 9.22 -10.01
N GLY A 667 -27.36 9.32 -10.34
CA GLY A 667 -26.86 9.33 -11.71
C GLY A 667 -27.02 7.96 -12.39
N THR A 668 -26.76 7.90 -13.70
CA THR A 668 -26.90 6.66 -14.47
C THR A 668 -26.02 5.54 -13.92
N CYS A 669 -24.76 5.82 -13.64
CA CYS A 669 -23.85 4.79 -13.10
C CYS A 669 -24.23 4.40 -11.66
N THR A 670 -24.66 5.36 -10.83
CA THR A 670 -25.15 5.07 -9.47
C THR A 670 -26.37 4.14 -9.50
N SER A 671 -27.30 4.38 -10.42
CA SER A 671 -28.49 3.54 -10.56
C SER A 671 -28.18 2.14 -11.11
N THR A 672 -27.13 2.01 -11.93
CA THR A 672 -26.72 0.74 -12.54
C THR A 672 -25.89 -0.11 -11.56
N PHE A 673 -25.07 0.54 -10.73
CA PHE A 673 -24.10 -0.06 -9.84
C PHE A 673 -24.31 0.42 -8.39
N PRO A 674 -25.32 -0.10 -7.69
CA PRO A 674 -25.54 0.24 -6.29
C PRO A 674 -24.34 -0.14 -5.43
N ILE A 675 -23.94 0.76 -4.54
CA ILE A 675 -22.83 0.54 -3.62
C ILE A 675 -23.35 0.20 -2.22
N TYR A 676 -22.57 -0.62 -1.51
CA TYR A 676 -22.82 -0.98 -0.12
C TYR A 676 -21.84 -0.25 0.79
N GLY A 677 -22.12 -0.24 2.10
CA GLY A 677 -21.33 0.47 3.08
C GLY A 677 -20.49 -0.45 3.98
N THR A 678 -20.39 -0.06 5.25
CA THR A 678 -19.70 -0.82 6.30
C THR A 678 -20.50 -0.76 7.60
N SER A 679 -20.16 -1.63 8.57
CA SER A 679 -20.72 -1.60 9.92
C SER A 679 -20.56 -0.23 10.60
N ARG A 680 -19.46 0.46 10.31
CA ARG A 680 -19.20 1.81 10.83
C ARG A 680 -20.13 2.86 10.20
N MET A 681 -20.43 2.73 8.91
CA MET A 681 -21.42 3.60 8.25
C MET A 681 -22.84 3.35 8.79
N VAL A 682 -23.17 2.10 9.12
CA VAL A 682 -24.43 1.77 9.80
C VAL A 682 -24.45 2.32 11.23
N ALA A 683 -23.33 2.35 11.92
CA ALA A 683 -23.19 2.97 13.23
C ALA A 683 -23.17 4.51 13.20
N GLY A 684 -23.39 5.13 12.04
CA GLY A 684 -23.43 6.60 11.86
C GLY A 684 -22.10 7.23 11.42
N GLY A 685 -21.07 6.42 11.13
CA GLY A 685 -19.80 6.90 10.61
C GLY A 685 -19.90 7.37 9.16
N PRO A 686 -18.98 8.20 8.71
CA PRO A 686 -18.95 8.73 7.34
C PRO A 686 -18.34 7.73 6.35
N ILE A 687 -18.59 7.96 5.04
CA ILE A 687 -18.14 7.08 3.95
C ILE A 687 -16.63 6.98 3.82
N GLU A 688 -15.87 8.03 4.16
CA GLU A 688 -14.41 8.02 4.09
C GLU A 688 -13.73 6.99 4.98
N GLY A 689 -14.43 6.46 6.01
CA GLY A 689 -14.03 5.32 6.81
C GLY A 689 -12.66 5.46 7.53
N SER A 690 -12.20 6.70 7.79
CA SER A 690 -10.85 6.97 8.33
C SER A 690 -10.84 7.29 9.83
N ILE A 691 -11.94 7.09 10.55
CA ILE A 691 -12.05 7.39 11.97
C ILE A 691 -11.74 6.15 12.79
N TYR A 692 -10.57 6.08 13.39
CA TYR A 692 -10.19 5.03 14.33
C TYR A 692 -10.97 5.14 15.63
N ALA A 693 -10.82 6.28 16.30
CA ALA A 693 -11.43 6.56 17.58
C ALA A 693 -12.30 7.83 17.45
N CYS A 694 -13.59 7.68 17.55
CA CYS A 694 -14.50 8.81 17.47
C CYS A 694 -14.35 9.75 18.70
N HIS A 695 -14.71 11.01 18.54
CA HIS A 695 -15.01 11.84 19.69
C HIS A 695 -16.26 11.34 20.39
N LEU A 696 -16.25 11.28 21.72
CA LEU A 696 -17.39 10.79 22.49
C LEU A 696 -18.29 11.95 22.93
N GLN A 697 -19.59 11.68 22.96
CA GLN A 697 -20.62 12.54 23.56
C GLN A 697 -21.42 11.72 24.58
N SER A 698 -22.03 12.36 25.56
CA SER A 698 -22.88 11.65 26.51
C SER A 698 -24.10 11.06 25.83
N VAL A 699 -24.62 9.96 26.37
CA VAL A 699 -25.88 9.35 25.89
C VAL A 699 -27.01 10.37 25.90
N SER A 700 -27.13 11.16 26.97
CA SER A 700 -28.13 12.24 27.07
C SER A 700 -27.99 13.30 25.95
N SER A 701 -26.76 13.65 25.56
CA SER A 701 -26.53 14.55 24.41
C SER A 701 -26.96 13.91 23.09
N ALA A 702 -26.67 12.61 22.89
CA ALA A 702 -27.09 11.89 21.70
C ALA A 702 -28.63 11.80 21.58
N ILE A 703 -29.33 11.57 22.70
CA ILE A 703 -30.80 11.60 22.78
C ILE A 703 -31.30 12.99 22.42
N ALA A 704 -30.76 14.03 23.04
CA ALA A 704 -31.18 15.41 22.79
C ALA A 704 -30.97 15.88 21.33
N LYS A 705 -29.95 15.33 20.66
CA LYS A 705 -29.68 15.54 19.22
C LYS A 705 -30.56 14.70 18.28
N GLY A 706 -31.39 13.82 18.82
CA GLY A 706 -32.27 12.94 18.02
C GLY A 706 -31.54 11.83 17.27
N LEU A 707 -30.35 11.40 17.72
CA LEU A 707 -29.57 10.35 17.03
C LEU A 707 -30.34 9.04 16.88
N TYR A 708 -31.30 8.76 17.76
CA TYR A 708 -32.09 7.52 17.77
C TYR A 708 -33.37 7.60 16.93
N GLY A 709 -33.51 8.64 16.10
CA GLY A 709 -34.67 8.82 15.21
C GLY A 709 -35.98 8.99 15.98
N SER A 710 -36.97 8.15 15.67
CA SER A 710 -38.29 8.19 16.34
C SER A 710 -38.28 7.55 17.74
N TRP A 711 -37.23 6.82 18.12
CA TRP A 711 -37.15 6.22 19.44
C TRP A 711 -36.70 7.23 20.49
N THR A 712 -37.57 7.49 21.47
CA THR A 712 -37.24 8.26 22.65
C THR A 712 -37.05 7.29 23.81
N PRO A 713 -35.80 7.06 24.28
CA PRO A 713 -35.53 6.13 25.40
C PRO A 713 -36.26 6.54 26.67
N THR A 714 -36.87 5.57 27.36
CA THR A 714 -37.34 5.74 28.74
C THR A 714 -36.14 5.96 29.68
N ALA A 715 -36.39 6.41 30.91
CA ALA A 715 -35.33 6.58 31.91
C ALA A 715 -34.56 5.27 32.17
N GLU A 716 -35.25 4.12 32.18
CA GLU A 716 -34.62 2.81 32.30
C GLU A 716 -33.75 2.46 31.07
N GLN A 717 -34.24 2.72 29.88
CA GLN A 717 -33.50 2.48 28.62
C GLN A 717 -32.30 3.42 28.50
N GLN A 718 -32.44 4.68 28.94
CA GLN A 718 -31.30 5.61 28.96
C GLN A 718 -30.22 5.09 29.94
N LEU A 719 -30.60 4.67 31.13
CA LEU A 719 -29.68 4.07 32.11
C LEU A 719 -28.97 2.84 31.52
N LYS A 720 -29.70 2.00 30.79
CA LYS A 720 -29.12 0.85 30.09
C LYS A 720 -28.11 1.26 29.00
N LEU A 721 -28.43 2.28 28.21
CA LEU A 721 -27.46 2.85 27.25
C LEU A 721 -26.21 3.38 27.93
N GLU A 722 -26.34 4.08 29.08
CA GLU A 722 -25.21 4.58 29.85
C GLU A 722 -24.35 3.47 30.47
N GLN A 723 -24.97 2.31 30.80
CA GLN A 723 -24.24 1.11 31.23
C GLN A 723 -23.47 0.46 30.07
N ILE A 724 -24.07 0.39 28.87
CA ILE A 724 -23.43 -0.16 27.66
C ILE A 724 -22.29 0.78 27.19
N PHE A 725 -22.49 2.07 27.27
CA PHE A 725 -21.57 3.10 26.83
C PHE A 725 -21.13 4.04 27.98
N PRO A 726 -20.37 3.52 28.97
CA PRO A 726 -20.07 4.27 30.19
C PRO A 726 -19.24 5.53 29.95
N THR A 727 -18.51 5.62 28.84
CA THR A 727 -17.73 6.77 28.43
C THR A 727 -18.44 7.63 27.38
N GLY A 728 -19.64 7.22 26.95
CA GLY A 728 -20.44 7.89 25.94
C GLY A 728 -20.42 7.18 24.56
N VAL A 729 -21.09 7.79 23.61
CA VAL A 729 -21.27 7.29 22.24
C VAL A 729 -20.57 8.17 21.22
N CYS A 730 -20.28 7.63 20.05
CA CYS A 730 -19.59 8.34 18.98
C CYS A 730 -20.33 9.61 18.51
N ASP A 731 -19.57 10.70 18.39
CA ASP A 731 -19.93 11.91 17.65
C ASP A 731 -19.01 12.01 16.42
N TYR A 732 -19.40 11.34 15.34
CA TYR A 732 -18.61 11.28 14.10
C TYR A 732 -18.47 12.64 13.40
N THR A 733 -19.30 13.62 13.75
CA THR A 733 -19.23 14.98 13.14
C THR A 733 -17.93 15.72 13.53
N LYS A 734 -17.23 15.26 14.55
CA LYS A 734 -15.97 15.83 15.05
C LYS A 734 -14.71 15.16 14.47
N GLY A 735 -14.88 14.15 13.62
CA GLY A 735 -13.77 13.40 13.04
C GLY A 735 -13.08 12.44 14.02
N ASP A 736 -11.82 12.13 13.75
CA ASP A 736 -11.02 11.19 14.53
C ASP A 736 -10.30 11.87 15.70
N ALA A 737 -10.66 11.50 16.93
CA ALA A 737 -10.03 11.98 18.14
C ALA A 737 -8.57 11.52 18.32
N GLY A 738 -8.13 10.53 17.53
CA GLY A 738 -6.74 10.05 17.49
C GLY A 738 -5.86 10.75 16.47
N LYS A 739 -6.46 11.54 15.56
CA LYS A 739 -5.71 12.25 14.52
C LYS A 739 -4.80 13.34 15.14
N PRO A 740 -3.50 13.40 14.77
CA PRO A 740 -2.61 14.45 15.25
C PRO A 740 -3.17 15.85 14.96
N GLY A 741 -3.16 16.71 15.99
CA GLY A 741 -3.69 18.08 15.88
C GLY A 741 -5.21 18.21 15.97
N ALA A 742 -5.98 17.14 16.11
CA ALA A 742 -7.39 17.20 16.47
C ALA A 742 -7.52 17.69 17.93
N ARG A 743 -8.13 18.86 18.13
CA ARG A 743 -8.45 19.45 19.45
C ARG A 743 -9.95 19.56 19.64
#